data_b5c42545522fa8ab95fb304327afeab9
#
_entry.id   b5c42545522fa8ab95fb304327afeab9
#
_cell.length_a   1.000
_cell.length_b   1.000
_cell.length_c   1.000
_cell.angle_alpha   90.00
_cell.angle_beta   90.00
_cell.angle_gamma   90.00
#
_symmetry.space_group_name_H-M   'P 1'
#
loop_
_entity.id
_entity.type
_entity.pdbx_description
1 polymer ?
#
loop_
_entity_poly.entity_id
_entity_poly.type
_entity_poly.pdbx_seq_one_letter_code
_entity_poly.pdbx_strand_id
1 'polypeptide(L)'
;MKTFKNTIRTTATAALFSMASLLSFSQQDSKVWLTIENSNNVPTENTSGVLVSNDADFNAAISSLNITNIQKALPSSRTASLTKVYEVSCDCNVVDLYTTLTNNVSVVSKVEYAPVYQTLETPDDYNLSVSSPWALDLIGAENAWNITTGDSNIVIAISDQNYFENHEDLIGKFVHYDHTNTASQGHGTAVATLAAGATNNTLGKSAIGYNSTLALYRMNYNEVLDASYAGAKVVNLSWTSGCSFNQYLQDAMNEVYNNGTFIVASAGNGSTCGGAENLVYPSAYDKVFAVTSIGENDNHERTIGNPYSTHQHNASVDLSAPGYDVPITAAPGWYLTGSGTSYASPIVAGTVGLMIAANPCLTNIEIEYILKNTSTFIDGLNPTYAGLIGEGRLNAAAAVEMAKDFNKMFLNATSFSACTANSGQIDIDIVGGNAPFTTVWSNGATDLNLTGLAGGDYTVTITDAVGCSKDTTITIADVTPTVFIGDVQHISCNGSANGAIDVTIIEGTPGYTFEWETGDTTEDLTGLTAGTYRLKITDGNGCSVWGSFDVTESQALTATLDVVQPTASTDGDIDLTVEGGTAPYSYTWNTGDVSEDLFGVPAGFYQVTVIDGNGCDVVVDQTIQNVSTASVNNLESVNINVFPNPTSDYATVTWDNNEVTNLTVVNANGQVVENADVDLQNNYTTQNLNAGMYFINLTDNNNNTNTKKLIVR
;
A
#
# COMPACT_ATOMS: atom_id res chain seq x y z
N MET A 1 -19.94 -1.08 -41.02
CA MET A 1 -19.71 -2.06 -39.95
C MET A 1 -18.43 -2.88 -40.07
N LYS A 2 -17.93 -3.24 -41.27
CA LYS A 2 -16.67 -4.02 -41.46
C LYS A 2 -15.38 -3.27 -41.04
N THR A 3 -15.37 -1.94 -40.99
CA THR A 3 -14.19 -1.13 -40.67
C THR A 3 -13.99 -0.91 -39.15
N PHE A 4 -15.00 -1.16 -38.31
CA PHE A 4 -14.89 -1.03 -36.86
C PHE A 4 -14.36 -2.29 -36.17
N LYS A 5 -14.56 -3.48 -36.78
CA LYS A 5 -14.07 -4.78 -36.25
C LYS A 5 -12.53 -4.91 -36.27
N ASN A 6 -11.85 -4.28 -37.24
CA ASN A 6 -10.37 -4.42 -37.35
C ASN A 6 -9.54 -3.53 -36.45
N THR A 7 -10.12 -2.42 -35.93
CA THR A 7 -9.38 -1.49 -35.02
C THR A 7 -9.41 -1.97 -33.57
N ILE A 8 -10.43 -2.75 -33.19
CA ILE A 8 -10.54 -3.32 -31.84
C ILE A 8 -9.64 -4.57 -31.70
N ARG A 9 -9.46 -5.34 -32.79
CA ARG A 9 -8.58 -6.55 -32.78
C ARG A 9 -7.09 -6.19 -32.51
N THR A 10 -6.60 -5.06 -33.00
CA THR A 10 -5.16 -4.69 -32.87
C THR A 10 -4.81 -4.03 -31.54
N THR A 11 -5.76 -3.39 -30.87
CA THR A 11 -5.53 -2.73 -29.56
C THR A 11 -5.81 -3.67 -28.38
N ALA A 12 -6.76 -4.58 -28.49
CA ALA A 12 -7.06 -5.56 -27.44
C ALA A 12 -5.98 -6.66 -27.33
N THR A 13 -5.39 -7.09 -28.47
CA THR A 13 -4.34 -8.12 -28.45
C THR A 13 -3.01 -7.62 -27.86
N ALA A 14 -2.68 -6.34 -27.99
CA ALA A 14 -1.46 -5.79 -27.42
C ALA A 14 -1.59 -5.49 -25.91
N ALA A 15 -2.79 -5.16 -25.41
CA ALA A 15 -3.06 -4.94 -23.99
C ALA A 15 -3.24 -6.26 -23.21
N LEU A 16 -3.78 -7.31 -23.86
CA LEU A 16 -3.95 -8.61 -23.22
C LEU A 16 -2.64 -9.41 -23.11
N PHE A 17 -1.67 -9.23 -24.01
CA PHE A 17 -0.38 -9.90 -23.89
C PHE A 17 0.55 -9.31 -22.83
N SER A 18 0.31 -8.09 -22.39
CA SER A 18 1.08 -7.48 -21.27
C SER A 18 0.42 -7.69 -19.89
N MET A 19 -0.87 -8.06 -19.82
CA MET A 19 -1.58 -8.38 -18.57
C MET A 19 -1.71 -9.90 -18.31
N ALA A 20 -1.59 -10.73 -19.32
CA ALA A 20 -1.73 -12.20 -19.18
C ALA A 20 -0.53 -12.88 -18.50
N SER A 21 0.52 -12.13 -18.12
CA SER A 21 1.68 -12.68 -17.41
C SER A 21 1.67 -12.45 -15.90
N LEU A 22 0.66 -11.81 -15.37
CA LEU A 22 0.56 -11.51 -13.95
C LEU A 22 -0.79 -12.04 -13.45
N LEU A 23 -0.85 -13.24 -12.91
CA LEU A 23 -1.86 -13.66 -11.94
C LEU A 23 -2.41 -15.06 -12.20
N SER A 24 -2.17 -15.84 -11.29
CA SER A 24 -2.84 -16.94 -10.62
C SER A 24 -1.89 -18.09 -10.33
N PHE A 25 -1.15 -17.93 -9.25
CA PHE A 25 -0.63 -19.10 -8.58
C PHE A 25 -1.49 -19.30 -7.32
N SER A 26 -2.28 -20.37 -7.33
CA SER A 26 -2.84 -20.93 -6.11
C SER A 26 -1.67 -21.14 -5.14
N GLN A 27 -1.93 -20.98 -3.86
CA GLN A 27 -1.04 -21.07 -2.72
C GLN A 27 -0.33 -22.44 -2.60
N GLN A 28 0.44 -22.83 -3.61
CA GLN A 28 1.25 -24.04 -3.60
C GLN A 28 2.61 -23.71 -4.22
N ASP A 29 3.62 -23.64 -3.34
CA ASP A 29 5.03 -23.38 -3.63
C ASP A 29 5.36 -21.99 -4.18
N SER A 30 5.50 -20.99 -3.30
CA SER A 30 6.03 -19.66 -3.65
C SER A 30 7.48 -19.77 -4.11
N LYS A 31 7.67 -19.98 -5.42
CA LYS A 31 8.99 -20.21 -6.02
C LYS A 31 9.21 -19.33 -7.24
N VAL A 32 10.41 -18.79 -7.34
CA VAL A 32 10.89 -18.11 -8.55
C VAL A 32 12.23 -18.67 -8.99
N TRP A 33 12.50 -18.57 -10.29
CA TRP A 33 13.83 -18.78 -10.85
C TRP A 33 14.50 -17.44 -11.08
N LEU A 34 15.74 -17.30 -10.64
CA LEU A 34 16.51 -16.08 -10.81
C LEU A 34 17.94 -16.37 -11.30
N THR A 35 18.54 -15.39 -11.96
CA THR A 35 19.92 -15.47 -12.45
C THR A 35 20.83 -14.61 -11.56
N ILE A 36 21.85 -15.23 -10.96
CA ILE A 36 22.93 -14.58 -10.22
C ILE A 36 24.24 -14.78 -10.99
N GLU A 37 24.76 -13.68 -11.54
CA GLU A 37 25.96 -13.74 -12.40
C GLU A 37 27.23 -14.10 -11.60
N ASN A 38 27.38 -13.58 -10.39
CA ASN A 38 28.51 -13.86 -9.51
C ASN A 38 28.10 -14.85 -8.42
N SER A 39 28.67 -16.06 -8.49
CA SER A 39 28.40 -17.13 -7.53
C SER A 39 28.74 -16.78 -6.07
N ASN A 40 29.60 -15.78 -5.83
CA ASN A 40 29.93 -15.33 -4.48
C ASN A 40 28.77 -14.60 -3.79
N ASN A 41 27.77 -14.12 -4.55
CA ASN A 41 26.60 -13.43 -4.03
C ASN A 41 25.40 -14.37 -3.80
N VAL A 42 25.55 -15.65 -4.15
CA VAL A 42 24.51 -16.65 -3.88
C VAL A 42 24.41 -16.86 -2.37
N PRO A 43 23.23 -16.72 -1.78
CA PRO A 43 23.05 -17.00 -0.36
C PRO A 43 23.45 -18.44 0.00
N THR A 44 24.10 -18.59 1.12
CA THR A 44 24.50 -19.90 1.69
C THR A 44 24.13 -19.93 3.17
N GLU A 45 23.85 -21.12 3.69
CA GLU A 45 23.61 -21.28 5.12
C GLU A 45 24.86 -21.02 5.94
N ASN A 46 24.75 -20.20 6.97
CA ASN A 46 25.81 -20.00 7.96
C ASN A 46 25.80 -21.15 8.98
N THR A 47 26.70 -21.11 9.95
CA THR A 47 26.85 -22.12 11.03
C THR A 47 25.62 -22.26 11.93
N SER A 48 24.67 -21.34 11.85
CA SER A 48 23.39 -21.33 12.60
C SER A 48 22.21 -21.76 11.74
N GLY A 49 22.41 -22.18 10.47
CA GLY A 49 21.33 -22.58 9.55
C GLY A 49 20.58 -21.41 8.93
N VAL A 50 21.14 -20.20 8.98
CA VAL A 50 20.50 -19.00 8.40
C VAL A 50 21.13 -18.71 7.04
N LEU A 51 20.29 -18.44 6.04
CA LEU A 51 20.72 -18.01 4.71
C LEU A 51 21.35 -16.61 4.77
N VAL A 52 22.57 -16.46 4.25
CA VAL A 52 23.31 -15.19 4.20
C VAL A 52 24.01 -15.05 2.86
N SER A 53 23.90 -13.88 2.24
CA SER A 53 24.61 -13.48 1.03
C SER A 53 25.75 -12.52 1.37
N ASN A 54 26.71 -12.37 0.45
CA ASN A 54 27.69 -11.28 0.49
C ASN A 54 27.10 -9.93 0.04
N ASP A 55 25.87 -9.92 -0.43
CA ASP A 55 25.14 -8.73 -0.90
C ASP A 55 24.14 -8.27 0.18
N ALA A 56 24.17 -6.98 0.53
CA ALA A 56 23.35 -6.42 1.61
C ALA A 56 21.86 -6.35 1.23
N ASP A 57 21.55 -6.01 -0.04
CA ASP A 57 20.18 -5.90 -0.53
C ASP A 57 19.55 -7.30 -0.57
N PHE A 58 20.33 -8.32 -0.94
CA PHE A 58 19.85 -9.69 -0.92
C PHE A 58 19.58 -10.17 0.53
N ASN A 59 20.42 -9.78 1.50
CA ASN A 59 20.17 -10.12 2.90
C ASN A 59 18.90 -9.45 3.43
N ALA A 60 18.64 -8.20 3.03
CA ALA A 60 17.39 -7.52 3.37
C ALA A 60 16.18 -8.25 2.77
N ALA A 61 16.25 -8.67 1.50
CA ALA A 61 15.21 -9.46 0.85
C ALA A 61 14.99 -10.83 1.54
N ILE A 62 16.05 -11.54 1.92
CA ILE A 62 15.97 -12.82 2.65
C ILE A 62 15.19 -12.63 3.95
N SER A 63 15.50 -11.59 4.71
CA SER A 63 14.84 -11.32 5.99
C SER A 63 13.38 -10.87 5.82
N SER A 64 13.09 -10.01 4.83
CA SER A 64 11.75 -9.44 4.64
C SER A 64 10.73 -10.44 4.07
N LEU A 65 11.21 -11.40 3.26
CA LEU A 65 10.35 -12.36 2.55
C LEU A 65 10.34 -13.75 3.17
N ASN A 66 11.02 -13.98 4.29
CA ASN A 66 11.17 -15.28 4.90
C ASN A 66 11.60 -16.37 3.88
N ILE A 67 12.67 -16.11 3.11
CA ILE A 67 13.20 -17.05 2.12
C ILE A 67 13.69 -18.30 2.84
N THR A 68 13.12 -19.45 2.45
CA THR A 68 13.36 -20.74 3.11
C THR A 68 14.41 -21.59 2.43
N ASN A 69 14.58 -21.43 1.11
CA ASN A 69 15.54 -22.23 0.35
C ASN A 69 16.03 -21.49 -0.90
N ILE A 70 17.27 -21.76 -1.27
CA ILE A 70 17.85 -21.37 -2.55
C ILE A 70 18.74 -22.51 -3.06
N GLN A 71 18.49 -22.95 -4.28
CA GLN A 71 19.22 -24.06 -4.90
C GLN A 71 19.36 -23.87 -6.40
N LYS A 72 20.25 -24.63 -7.04
CA LYS A 72 20.34 -24.64 -8.50
C LYS A 72 19.03 -25.11 -9.11
N ALA A 73 18.43 -24.29 -9.99
CA ALA A 73 17.22 -24.68 -10.72
C ALA A 73 17.47 -25.82 -11.71
N LEU A 74 18.64 -25.79 -12.37
CA LEU A 74 19.02 -26.74 -13.41
C LEU A 74 20.41 -27.36 -13.15
N PRO A 75 20.58 -28.17 -12.10
CA PRO A 75 21.90 -28.65 -11.63
C PRO A 75 22.62 -29.54 -12.65
N SER A 76 21.89 -30.19 -13.56
CA SER A 76 22.47 -31.06 -14.61
C SER A 76 22.90 -30.30 -15.87
N SER A 77 22.61 -29.00 -15.96
CA SER A 77 22.95 -28.20 -17.15
C SER A 77 24.46 -27.97 -17.26
N ARG A 78 24.96 -28.04 -18.50
CA ARG A 78 26.34 -27.72 -18.87
C ARG A 78 26.45 -26.39 -19.60
N THR A 79 25.33 -25.71 -19.86
CA THR A 79 25.28 -24.41 -20.52
C THR A 79 25.60 -23.31 -19.49
N ALA A 80 26.60 -22.50 -19.77
CA ALA A 80 27.13 -21.50 -18.80
C ALA A 80 26.06 -20.52 -18.29
N SER A 81 25.10 -20.10 -19.11
CA SER A 81 23.99 -19.23 -18.66
C SER A 81 23.02 -19.96 -17.73
N LEU A 82 22.72 -21.24 -18.00
CA LEU A 82 21.78 -22.01 -17.19
C LEU A 82 22.35 -22.48 -15.86
N THR A 83 23.67 -22.60 -15.75
CA THR A 83 24.33 -22.92 -14.47
C THR A 83 24.28 -21.78 -13.45
N LYS A 84 23.85 -20.60 -13.85
CA LYS A 84 23.67 -19.40 -13.01
C LYS A 84 22.24 -19.20 -12.55
N VAL A 85 21.32 -20.09 -12.96
CA VAL A 85 19.90 -20.03 -12.59
C VAL A 85 19.68 -20.76 -11.27
N TYR A 86 19.05 -20.08 -10.33
CA TYR A 86 18.70 -20.59 -9.00
C TYR A 86 17.19 -20.56 -8.79
N GLU A 87 16.68 -21.58 -8.14
CA GLU A 87 15.31 -21.62 -7.61
C GLU A 87 15.33 -21.09 -6.18
N VAL A 88 14.45 -20.13 -5.89
CA VAL A 88 14.25 -19.53 -4.57
C VAL A 88 12.84 -19.84 -4.11
N SER A 89 12.73 -20.35 -2.89
CA SER A 89 11.44 -20.64 -2.22
C SER A 89 11.30 -19.77 -0.98
N CYS A 90 10.09 -19.32 -0.68
CA CYS A 90 9.78 -18.56 0.52
C CYS A 90 8.47 -19.02 1.18
N ASP A 91 8.31 -18.69 2.44
CA ASP A 91 7.01 -18.72 3.13
C ASP A 91 6.36 -17.34 3.01
N CYS A 92 6.06 -16.94 1.75
CA CYS A 92 5.57 -15.62 1.40
C CYS A 92 4.70 -15.69 0.13
N ASN A 93 4.11 -14.56 -0.27
CA ASN A 93 3.41 -14.46 -1.56
C ASN A 93 4.43 -14.47 -2.72
N VAL A 94 4.20 -15.28 -3.74
CA VAL A 94 5.10 -15.39 -4.90
C VAL A 94 5.26 -14.08 -5.68
N VAL A 95 4.23 -13.23 -5.70
CA VAL A 95 4.29 -11.91 -6.35
C VAL A 95 5.22 -10.97 -5.59
N ASP A 96 5.17 -11.00 -4.26
CA ASP A 96 6.07 -10.22 -3.40
C ASP A 96 7.51 -10.71 -3.56
N LEU A 97 7.71 -12.03 -3.61
CA LEU A 97 9.01 -12.64 -3.89
C LEU A 97 9.57 -12.17 -5.24
N TYR A 98 8.77 -12.27 -6.30
CA TYR A 98 9.14 -11.84 -7.65
C TYR A 98 9.50 -10.35 -7.69
N THR A 99 8.62 -9.50 -7.14
CA THR A 99 8.74 -8.05 -7.18
C THR A 99 9.95 -7.56 -6.38
N THR A 100 10.13 -8.08 -5.18
CA THR A 100 11.26 -7.70 -4.31
C THR A 100 12.60 -8.11 -4.92
N LEU A 101 12.71 -9.35 -5.44
CA LEU A 101 13.94 -9.81 -6.05
C LEU A 101 14.25 -9.10 -7.37
N THR A 102 13.23 -8.67 -8.11
CA THR A 102 13.40 -7.92 -9.36
C THR A 102 13.84 -6.48 -9.11
N ASN A 103 13.22 -5.80 -8.14
CA ASN A 103 13.35 -4.34 -7.98
C ASN A 103 14.40 -3.94 -6.94
N ASN A 104 14.63 -4.77 -5.92
CA ASN A 104 15.39 -4.41 -4.73
C ASN A 104 16.72 -5.16 -4.60
N VAL A 105 17.05 -6.10 -5.50
CA VAL A 105 18.29 -6.90 -5.42
C VAL A 105 19.13 -6.74 -6.67
N SER A 106 20.12 -5.87 -6.61
CA SER A 106 20.94 -5.45 -7.75
C SER A 106 21.82 -6.56 -8.36
N VAL A 107 22.14 -7.61 -7.59
CA VAL A 107 22.96 -8.76 -8.04
C VAL A 107 22.16 -9.82 -8.80
N VAL A 108 20.84 -9.67 -8.86
CA VAL A 108 19.93 -10.50 -9.64
C VAL A 108 19.70 -9.86 -10.99
N SER A 109 20.06 -10.55 -12.07
CA SER A 109 19.97 -10.00 -13.43
C SER A 109 18.64 -10.35 -14.13
N LYS A 110 17.95 -11.39 -13.68
CA LYS A 110 16.65 -11.85 -14.23
C LYS A 110 15.89 -12.63 -13.18
N VAL A 111 14.59 -12.41 -13.09
CA VAL A 111 13.65 -13.19 -12.28
C VAL A 111 12.53 -13.70 -13.18
N GLU A 112 12.14 -14.95 -13.03
CA GLU A 112 11.00 -15.58 -13.69
C GLU A 112 10.26 -16.47 -12.67
N TYR A 113 8.96 -16.69 -12.86
CA TYR A 113 8.24 -17.66 -12.05
C TYR A 113 8.78 -19.06 -12.31
N ALA A 114 8.97 -19.85 -11.26
CA ALA A 114 9.40 -21.23 -11.41
C ALA A 114 8.31 -22.05 -12.15
N PRO A 115 8.69 -22.96 -13.05
CA PRO A 115 7.72 -23.81 -13.73
C PRO A 115 7.02 -24.75 -12.73
N VAL A 116 5.70 -24.79 -12.79
CA VAL A 116 4.89 -25.75 -12.02
C VAL A 116 4.77 -27.02 -12.85
N TYR A 117 5.34 -28.12 -12.35
CA TYR A 117 5.20 -29.43 -12.97
C TYR A 117 3.92 -30.08 -12.46
N GLN A 118 2.96 -30.29 -13.36
CA GLN A 118 1.75 -31.06 -13.08
C GLN A 118 1.80 -32.39 -13.84
N THR A 119 1.38 -33.46 -13.20
CA THR A 119 1.11 -34.71 -13.89
C THR A 119 -0.19 -34.54 -14.68
N LEU A 120 -0.14 -34.86 -15.99
CA LEU A 120 -1.34 -34.91 -16.80
C LEU A 120 -2.22 -36.04 -16.26
N GLU A 121 -3.41 -35.72 -15.74
CA GLU A 121 -4.39 -36.73 -15.34
C GLU A 121 -5.24 -37.13 -16.54
N THR A 122 -4.80 -38.17 -17.23
CA THR A 122 -5.64 -38.82 -18.27
C THR A 122 -6.59 -39.80 -17.56
N PRO A 123 -7.92 -39.65 -17.70
CA PRO A 123 -8.88 -40.58 -17.13
C PRO A 123 -8.63 -42.03 -17.56
N ASP A 124 -8.88 -42.99 -16.69
CA ASP A 124 -8.64 -44.41 -16.98
C ASP A 124 -9.56 -45.00 -18.05
N ASP A 125 -10.66 -44.33 -18.34
CA ASP A 125 -11.62 -44.65 -19.40
C ASP A 125 -11.42 -43.84 -20.73
N TYR A 126 -10.35 -43.01 -20.78
CA TYR A 126 -10.12 -42.14 -21.93
C TYR A 126 -9.85 -42.86 -23.23
N ASN A 127 -9.12 -43.94 -23.18
CA ASN A 127 -8.62 -44.66 -24.35
C ASN A 127 -8.97 -46.14 -24.29
N LEU A 128 -10.18 -46.48 -23.86
CA LEU A 128 -10.67 -47.85 -23.86
C LEU A 128 -10.98 -48.32 -25.28
N SER A 129 -10.85 -49.62 -25.53
CA SER A 129 -11.06 -50.22 -26.84
C SER A 129 -12.46 -50.01 -27.46
N VAL A 130 -13.40 -49.53 -26.67
CA VAL A 130 -14.80 -49.25 -27.04
C VAL A 130 -15.01 -47.81 -27.54
N SER A 131 -14.02 -46.92 -27.38
CA SER A 131 -14.16 -45.50 -27.74
C SER A 131 -12.83 -44.89 -28.18
N SER A 132 -12.75 -44.39 -29.43
CA SER A 132 -11.63 -43.55 -29.85
C SER A 132 -11.76 -42.17 -29.20
N PRO A 133 -10.71 -41.63 -28.57
CA PRO A 133 -10.77 -40.30 -27.94
C PRO A 133 -10.69 -39.12 -28.90
N TRP A 134 -10.63 -39.35 -30.23
CA TRP A 134 -10.33 -38.31 -31.23
C TRP A 134 -11.11 -37.00 -31.04
N ALA A 135 -12.39 -37.09 -30.66
CA ALA A 135 -13.23 -35.90 -30.46
C ALA A 135 -12.79 -35.06 -29.23
N LEU A 136 -12.31 -35.72 -28.18
CA LEU A 136 -11.75 -35.08 -26.98
C LEU A 136 -10.32 -34.55 -27.23
N ASP A 137 -9.51 -35.33 -27.97
CA ASP A 137 -8.15 -34.91 -28.40
C ASP A 137 -8.22 -33.65 -29.27
N LEU A 138 -9.13 -33.61 -30.22
CA LEU A 138 -9.28 -32.52 -31.16
C LEU A 138 -9.61 -31.19 -30.49
N ILE A 139 -10.38 -31.23 -29.41
CA ILE A 139 -10.76 -30.04 -28.63
C ILE A 139 -9.78 -29.72 -27.47
N GLY A 140 -8.79 -30.58 -27.22
CA GLY A 140 -7.81 -30.42 -26.14
C GLY A 140 -8.36 -30.69 -24.75
N ALA A 141 -9.20 -31.72 -24.58
CA ALA A 141 -9.89 -32.03 -23.33
C ALA A 141 -8.93 -32.29 -22.17
N GLU A 142 -7.83 -33.04 -22.35
CA GLU A 142 -6.83 -33.28 -21.31
C GLU A 142 -6.23 -31.97 -20.76
N ASN A 143 -5.92 -31.03 -21.66
CA ASN A 143 -5.40 -29.72 -21.24
C ASN A 143 -6.46 -28.88 -20.48
N ALA A 144 -7.74 -29.00 -20.82
CA ALA A 144 -8.81 -28.37 -20.07
C ALA A 144 -8.94 -28.98 -18.66
N TRP A 145 -8.85 -30.31 -18.54
CA TRP A 145 -8.91 -31.02 -17.27
C TRP A 145 -7.71 -30.76 -16.35
N ASN A 146 -6.55 -30.41 -16.91
CA ASN A 146 -5.40 -29.93 -16.11
C ASN A 146 -5.69 -28.60 -15.38
N ILE A 147 -6.66 -27.82 -15.86
CA ILE A 147 -7.09 -26.58 -15.21
C ILE A 147 -8.20 -26.87 -14.17
N THR A 148 -9.20 -27.64 -14.58
CA THR A 148 -10.30 -28.10 -13.72
C THR A 148 -10.94 -29.35 -14.30
N THR A 149 -11.24 -30.31 -13.45
CA THR A 149 -12.05 -31.49 -13.79
C THR A 149 -13.55 -31.24 -13.61
N GLY A 150 -13.97 -29.98 -13.42
CA GLY A 150 -15.37 -29.62 -13.18
C GLY A 150 -15.73 -29.64 -11.69
N ASP A 151 -16.99 -29.27 -11.41
CA ASP A 151 -17.56 -29.22 -10.06
C ASP A 151 -18.94 -29.91 -10.07
N SER A 152 -19.20 -30.78 -9.14
CA SER A 152 -20.49 -31.49 -8.97
C SER A 152 -21.67 -30.56 -8.67
N ASN A 153 -21.42 -29.32 -8.23
CA ASN A 153 -22.44 -28.28 -8.07
C ASN A 153 -22.85 -27.64 -9.41
N ILE A 154 -22.06 -27.83 -10.47
CA ILE A 154 -22.41 -27.34 -11.80
C ILE A 154 -23.31 -28.37 -12.49
N VAL A 155 -24.58 -27.99 -12.60
CA VAL A 155 -25.60 -28.84 -13.23
C VAL A 155 -25.75 -28.50 -14.70
N ILE A 156 -25.55 -29.51 -15.58
CA ILE A 156 -25.82 -29.45 -17.01
C ILE A 156 -27.13 -30.17 -17.28
N ALA A 157 -28.17 -29.44 -17.62
CA ALA A 157 -29.45 -30.01 -18.01
C ALA A 157 -29.41 -30.50 -19.46
N ILE A 158 -29.88 -31.71 -19.69
CA ILE A 158 -30.08 -32.28 -21.02
C ILE A 158 -31.59 -32.41 -21.25
N SER A 159 -32.11 -31.62 -22.20
CA SER A 159 -33.50 -31.78 -22.66
C SER A 159 -33.49 -32.65 -23.89
N ASP A 160 -33.95 -33.88 -23.72
CA ASP A 160 -33.92 -34.89 -24.79
C ASP A 160 -34.97 -35.97 -24.56
N GLN A 161 -34.86 -37.07 -25.23
CA GLN A 161 -35.72 -38.24 -25.06
C GLN A 161 -34.91 -39.52 -24.92
N ASN A 162 -35.49 -40.51 -24.29
CA ASN A 162 -34.95 -41.88 -24.29
C ASN A 162 -33.60 -42.01 -23.56
N TYR A 163 -33.66 -41.87 -22.28
CA TYR A 163 -32.51 -42.11 -21.38
C TYR A 163 -32.49 -43.55 -20.87
N PHE A 164 -31.31 -44.18 -20.92
CA PHE A 164 -31.04 -45.41 -20.17
C PHE A 164 -30.36 -45.05 -18.85
N GLU A 165 -31.17 -44.84 -17.81
CA GLU A 165 -30.71 -44.42 -16.50
C GLU A 165 -29.70 -45.37 -15.85
N ASN A 166 -29.78 -46.66 -16.24
CA ASN A 166 -28.89 -47.68 -15.71
C ASN A 166 -27.63 -47.89 -16.61
N HIS A 167 -27.34 -46.97 -17.54
CA HIS A 167 -26.10 -47.00 -18.30
C HIS A 167 -24.92 -46.71 -17.38
N GLU A 168 -23.81 -47.44 -17.50
CA GLU A 168 -22.60 -47.33 -16.69
C GLU A 168 -22.06 -45.90 -16.63
N ASP A 169 -22.13 -45.14 -17.73
CA ASP A 169 -21.70 -43.77 -17.84
C ASP A 169 -22.73 -42.76 -17.26
N LEU A 170 -23.89 -43.16 -16.79
CA LEU A 170 -24.91 -42.32 -16.19
C LEU A 170 -25.16 -42.60 -14.71
N ILE A 171 -24.81 -43.80 -14.22
CA ILE A 171 -25.02 -44.16 -12.82
C ILE A 171 -24.30 -43.21 -11.90
N GLY A 172 -25.07 -42.54 -11.02
CA GLY A 172 -24.52 -41.57 -10.04
C GLY A 172 -24.15 -40.18 -10.61
N LYS A 173 -24.45 -39.93 -11.87
CA LYS A 173 -24.09 -38.66 -12.54
C LYS A 173 -25.21 -37.64 -12.62
N PHE A 174 -26.45 -37.98 -12.28
CA PHE A 174 -27.59 -37.08 -12.42
C PHE A 174 -28.35 -36.87 -11.12
N VAL A 175 -28.89 -35.66 -10.91
CA VAL A 175 -29.69 -35.24 -9.75
C VAL A 175 -31.18 -35.18 -10.07
N HIS A 176 -31.56 -35.15 -11.33
CA HIS A 176 -32.94 -35.14 -11.78
C HIS A 176 -33.10 -36.09 -12.98
N TYR A 177 -34.22 -36.85 -12.99
CA TYR A 177 -34.60 -37.72 -14.10
C TYR A 177 -36.11 -37.75 -14.27
N ASP A 178 -36.55 -37.45 -15.51
CA ASP A 178 -37.94 -37.55 -15.90
C ASP A 178 -38.32 -38.97 -16.37
N HIS A 179 -39.13 -39.65 -15.64
CA HIS A 179 -39.47 -41.08 -15.78
C HIS A 179 -40.40 -41.45 -16.95
N THR A 180 -40.80 -40.56 -17.83
CA THR A 180 -41.74 -40.85 -18.93
C THR A 180 -41.09 -41.41 -20.21
N ASN A 181 -40.17 -42.33 -20.07
CA ASN A 181 -39.41 -42.84 -21.20
C ASN A 181 -40.01 -44.18 -21.70
N THR A 182 -40.32 -44.26 -23.04
CA THR A 182 -41.01 -45.40 -23.64
C THR A 182 -40.29 -46.01 -24.87
N ALA A 183 -39.09 -45.56 -25.22
CA ALA A 183 -38.46 -45.93 -26.50
C ALA A 183 -37.20 -46.80 -26.36
N SER A 184 -36.91 -47.50 -27.45
CA SER A 184 -35.83 -48.49 -27.58
C SER A 184 -34.47 -47.94 -28.03
N GLN A 185 -34.32 -46.63 -28.13
CA GLN A 185 -33.04 -45.97 -28.56
C GLN A 185 -32.67 -44.87 -27.60
N GLY A 186 -31.44 -44.91 -27.11
CA GLY A 186 -30.94 -44.02 -26.08
C GLY A 186 -30.30 -42.73 -26.61
N HIS A 187 -31.01 -41.93 -27.47
CA HIS A 187 -30.45 -40.67 -27.96
C HIS A 187 -30.07 -39.72 -26.83
N GLY A 188 -30.98 -39.52 -25.86
CA GLY A 188 -30.69 -38.68 -24.68
C GLY A 188 -29.53 -39.24 -23.83
N THR A 189 -29.37 -40.59 -23.75
CA THR A 189 -28.20 -41.19 -23.09
C THR A 189 -26.91 -40.81 -23.80
N ALA A 190 -26.87 -40.90 -25.15
CA ALA A 190 -25.69 -40.53 -25.94
C ALA A 190 -25.33 -39.05 -25.73
N VAL A 191 -26.32 -38.17 -25.76
CA VAL A 191 -26.16 -36.73 -25.57
C VAL A 191 -25.67 -36.43 -24.14
N ALA A 192 -26.30 -37.01 -23.12
CA ALA A 192 -25.93 -36.79 -21.70
C ALA A 192 -24.50 -37.25 -21.40
N THR A 193 -24.13 -38.46 -21.94
CA THR A 193 -22.77 -39.00 -21.69
C THR A 193 -21.68 -38.31 -22.50
N LEU A 194 -22.00 -37.60 -23.57
CA LEU A 194 -21.05 -36.70 -24.23
C LEU A 194 -20.81 -35.44 -23.44
N ALA A 195 -21.86 -34.87 -22.81
CA ALA A 195 -21.75 -33.64 -22.01
C ALA A 195 -20.97 -33.89 -20.71
N ALA A 196 -21.44 -34.79 -19.85
CA ALA A 196 -20.87 -35.06 -18.54
C ALA A 196 -21.11 -36.47 -18.02
N GLY A 197 -20.90 -37.50 -18.88
CA GLY A 197 -20.93 -38.91 -18.47
C GLY A 197 -19.90 -39.19 -17.36
N ALA A 198 -20.09 -40.33 -16.68
CA ALA A 198 -19.13 -40.79 -15.68
C ALA A 198 -17.76 -40.96 -16.34
N THR A 199 -16.76 -40.30 -15.78
CA THR A 199 -15.39 -40.24 -16.28
C THR A 199 -14.45 -40.70 -15.20
N ASN A 200 -13.36 -41.38 -15.58
CA ASN A 200 -12.40 -42.01 -14.65
C ASN A 200 -13.06 -43.08 -13.77
N ASN A 201 -13.90 -43.92 -14.38
CA ASN A 201 -14.65 -44.98 -13.71
C ASN A 201 -14.29 -46.40 -14.21
N THR A 202 -13.23 -46.53 -15.04
CA THR A 202 -12.75 -47.77 -15.67
C THR A 202 -13.69 -48.38 -16.68
N LEU A 203 -14.81 -47.74 -17.04
CA LEU A 203 -15.88 -48.22 -17.88
C LEU A 203 -16.20 -47.18 -18.98
N GLY A 204 -16.71 -47.63 -20.08
CA GLY A 204 -17.33 -46.79 -21.09
C GLY A 204 -16.40 -45.81 -21.77
N LYS A 205 -16.68 -44.52 -21.63
CA LYS A 205 -15.94 -43.44 -22.27
C LYS A 205 -15.92 -42.17 -21.42
N SER A 206 -14.83 -41.46 -21.48
CA SER A 206 -14.72 -40.14 -20.86
C SER A 206 -15.65 -39.11 -21.51
N ALA A 207 -16.12 -38.12 -20.69
CA ALA A 207 -16.93 -36.99 -21.10
C ALA A 207 -16.22 -35.69 -20.79
N ILE A 208 -16.36 -34.67 -21.65
CA ILE A 208 -15.66 -33.40 -21.46
C ILE A 208 -15.99 -32.70 -20.13
N GLY A 209 -17.25 -32.72 -19.67
CA GLY A 209 -17.71 -32.06 -18.42
C GLY A 209 -17.28 -32.76 -17.14
N TYR A 210 -16.61 -33.92 -17.27
CA TYR A 210 -15.98 -34.71 -16.18
C TYR A 210 -16.82 -34.80 -14.90
N ASN A 211 -16.52 -34.00 -13.86
CA ASN A 211 -17.23 -34.01 -12.58
C ASN A 211 -18.53 -33.19 -12.55
N SER A 212 -18.89 -32.48 -13.62
CA SER A 212 -20.20 -31.81 -13.69
C SER A 212 -21.35 -32.78 -13.53
N THR A 213 -22.42 -32.34 -12.92
CA THR A 213 -23.62 -33.12 -12.64
C THR A 213 -24.63 -32.96 -13.78
N LEU A 214 -25.36 -34.02 -14.14
CA LEU A 214 -26.42 -33.97 -15.11
C LEU A 214 -27.80 -33.79 -14.47
N ALA A 215 -28.74 -33.19 -15.23
CA ALA A 215 -30.16 -33.26 -14.95
C ALA A 215 -30.91 -33.62 -16.26
N LEU A 216 -31.67 -34.67 -16.25
CA LEU A 216 -32.26 -35.31 -17.45
C LEU A 216 -33.73 -34.92 -17.57
N TYR A 217 -34.07 -34.09 -18.53
CA TYR A 217 -35.39 -33.54 -18.79
C TYR A 217 -35.98 -34.04 -20.10
N ARG A 218 -37.30 -34.10 -20.22
CA ARG A 218 -37.97 -34.34 -21.48
C ARG A 218 -37.74 -33.23 -22.51
N MET A 219 -37.87 -33.59 -23.76
CA MET A 219 -37.74 -32.72 -24.94
C MET A 219 -38.96 -31.81 -25.10
N ASN A 220 -39.00 -30.69 -24.42
CA ASN A 220 -39.97 -29.61 -24.61
C ASN A 220 -39.52 -28.31 -23.89
N TYR A 221 -40.07 -27.16 -24.27
CA TYR A 221 -39.68 -25.86 -23.79
C TYR A 221 -40.06 -25.61 -22.28
N ASN A 222 -41.16 -26.24 -21.81
CA ASN A 222 -41.50 -26.10 -20.38
C ASN A 222 -40.46 -26.76 -19.48
N GLU A 223 -39.99 -27.94 -19.86
CA GLU A 223 -38.91 -28.62 -19.12
C GLU A 223 -37.58 -27.85 -19.16
N VAL A 224 -37.32 -27.08 -20.25
CA VAL A 224 -36.17 -26.19 -20.33
C VAL A 224 -36.27 -25.03 -19.31
N LEU A 225 -37.49 -24.46 -19.14
CA LEU A 225 -37.77 -23.48 -18.12
C LEU A 225 -37.60 -24.09 -16.72
N ASP A 226 -38.20 -25.28 -16.48
CA ASP A 226 -38.11 -25.99 -15.19
C ASP A 226 -36.65 -26.32 -14.84
N ALA A 227 -35.83 -26.72 -15.78
CA ALA A 227 -34.40 -26.96 -15.64
C ALA A 227 -33.65 -25.68 -15.18
N SER A 228 -33.96 -24.55 -15.83
CA SER A 228 -33.38 -23.26 -15.48
C SER A 228 -33.79 -22.82 -14.07
N TYR A 229 -35.05 -22.92 -13.72
CA TYR A 229 -35.53 -22.60 -12.35
C TYR A 229 -35.03 -23.56 -11.28
N ALA A 230 -34.70 -24.79 -11.65
CA ALA A 230 -34.04 -25.73 -10.76
C ALA A 230 -32.53 -25.43 -10.55
N GLY A 231 -32.00 -24.39 -11.20
CA GLY A 231 -30.63 -23.92 -11.03
C GLY A 231 -29.60 -24.51 -11.97
N ALA A 232 -30.04 -25.17 -13.07
CA ALA A 232 -29.10 -25.62 -14.11
C ALA A 232 -28.31 -24.43 -14.68
N LYS A 233 -26.99 -24.57 -14.72
CA LYS A 233 -26.10 -23.54 -15.26
C LYS A 233 -26.01 -23.59 -16.79
N VAL A 234 -26.18 -24.76 -17.36
CA VAL A 234 -26.17 -24.99 -18.79
C VAL A 234 -27.37 -25.87 -19.14
N VAL A 235 -28.02 -25.61 -20.29
CA VAL A 235 -29.01 -26.51 -20.86
C VAL A 235 -28.63 -26.86 -22.31
N ASN A 236 -28.62 -28.13 -22.63
CA ASN A 236 -28.36 -28.63 -23.97
C ASN A 236 -29.65 -29.09 -24.64
N LEU A 237 -29.92 -28.61 -25.89
CA LEU A 237 -31.08 -28.87 -26.67
C LEU A 237 -30.64 -29.61 -27.98
N SER A 238 -30.57 -30.96 -27.93
CA SER A 238 -30.19 -31.74 -29.08
C SER A 238 -31.39 -32.19 -29.95
N TRP A 239 -32.32 -31.25 -30.21
CA TRP A 239 -33.57 -31.49 -30.93
C TRP A 239 -34.02 -30.25 -31.73
N THR A 240 -35.04 -30.44 -32.59
CA THR A 240 -35.65 -29.38 -33.37
C THR A 240 -37.15 -29.24 -33.10
N SER A 241 -37.66 -28.03 -33.01
CA SER A 241 -39.09 -27.70 -32.90
C SER A 241 -39.69 -27.27 -34.24
N GLY A 242 -38.86 -27.24 -35.32
CA GLY A 242 -39.31 -26.89 -36.67
C GLY A 242 -38.53 -25.76 -37.31
N CYS A 243 -39.11 -25.23 -38.38
CA CYS A 243 -38.45 -24.30 -39.31
C CYS A 243 -39.02 -22.89 -39.28
N SER A 244 -39.96 -22.62 -38.36
CA SER A 244 -40.66 -21.35 -38.29
C SER A 244 -40.39 -20.68 -36.96
N PHE A 245 -40.08 -19.38 -37.00
CA PHE A 245 -39.96 -18.55 -35.83
C PHE A 245 -41.27 -18.45 -35.03
N ASN A 246 -41.18 -18.52 -33.70
CA ASN A 246 -42.30 -18.37 -32.78
C ASN A 246 -41.91 -17.44 -31.64
N GLN A 247 -42.61 -16.31 -31.54
CA GLN A 247 -42.26 -15.27 -30.53
C GLN A 247 -42.38 -15.77 -29.09
N TYR A 248 -43.38 -16.58 -28.75
CA TYR A 248 -43.55 -17.12 -27.38
C TYR A 248 -42.38 -18.03 -26.98
N LEU A 249 -41.84 -18.76 -27.96
CA LEU A 249 -40.68 -19.63 -27.70
C LEU A 249 -39.38 -18.84 -27.62
N GLN A 250 -39.26 -17.75 -28.40
CA GLN A 250 -38.17 -16.79 -28.25
C GLN A 250 -38.21 -16.16 -26.85
N ASP A 251 -39.40 -15.74 -26.35
CA ASP A 251 -39.56 -15.16 -25.02
C ASP A 251 -39.21 -16.18 -23.93
N ALA A 252 -39.55 -17.45 -24.10
CA ALA A 252 -39.13 -18.51 -23.18
C ALA A 252 -37.59 -18.70 -23.16
N MET A 253 -36.91 -18.63 -24.33
CA MET A 253 -35.44 -18.70 -24.37
C MET A 253 -34.80 -17.47 -23.73
N ASN A 254 -35.37 -16.29 -23.91
CA ASN A 254 -34.93 -15.07 -23.23
C ASN A 254 -35.07 -15.20 -21.71
N GLU A 255 -36.16 -15.81 -21.21
CA GLU A 255 -36.39 -16.03 -19.78
C GLU A 255 -35.34 -16.98 -19.20
N VAL A 256 -35.05 -18.12 -19.84
CA VAL A 256 -33.99 -19.06 -19.45
C VAL A 256 -32.65 -18.39 -19.39
N TYR A 257 -32.30 -17.64 -20.44
CA TYR A 257 -31.04 -16.90 -20.53
C TYR A 257 -30.90 -15.84 -19.44
N ASN A 258 -31.96 -15.07 -19.20
CA ASN A 258 -31.95 -14.00 -18.18
C ASN A 258 -31.93 -14.58 -16.74
N ASN A 259 -32.37 -15.82 -16.56
CA ASN A 259 -32.23 -16.55 -15.28
C ASN A 259 -30.80 -17.06 -15.04
N GLY A 260 -29.86 -16.79 -15.96
CA GLY A 260 -28.44 -17.15 -15.83
C GLY A 260 -28.08 -18.54 -16.35
N THR A 261 -28.97 -19.21 -17.08
CA THR A 261 -28.71 -20.51 -17.71
C THR A 261 -28.18 -20.30 -19.13
N PHE A 262 -27.01 -20.85 -19.46
CA PHE A 262 -26.47 -20.82 -20.83
C PHE A 262 -27.13 -21.89 -21.69
N ILE A 263 -27.63 -21.52 -22.88
CA ILE A 263 -28.40 -22.40 -23.74
C ILE A 263 -27.55 -22.83 -24.93
N VAL A 264 -27.30 -24.12 -25.09
CA VAL A 264 -26.60 -24.72 -26.23
C VAL A 264 -27.58 -25.55 -27.05
N ALA A 265 -27.61 -25.37 -28.34
CA ALA A 265 -28.48 -26.14 -29.20
C ALA A 265 -27.79 -26.70 -30.45
N SER A 266 -28.23 -27.86 -30.87
CA SER A 266 -27.82 -28.46 -32.14
C SER A 266 -28.40 -27.70 -33.33
N ALA A 267 -27.55 -27.32 -34.31
CA ALA A 267 -27.94 -26.51 -35.47
C ALA A 267 -28.90 -27.22 -36.45
N GLY A 268 -28.90 -28.56 -36.47
CA GLY A 268 -29.68 -29.40 -37.38
C GLY A 268 -28.82 -30.28 -38.28
N ASN A 269 -29.44 -31.29 -38.91
CA ASN A 269 -28.73 -32.37 -39.62
C ASN A 269 -28.99 -32.33 -41.17
N GLY A 270 -28.63 -31.23 -41.84
CA GLY A 270 -28.58 -31.07 -43.27
C GLY A 270 -29.94 -31.03 -43.98
N SER A 271 -30.69 -32.09 -43.95
CA SER A 271 -32.03 -32.17 -44.54
C SER A 271 -33.15 -31.53 -43.67
N THR A 272 -32.81 -31.14 -42.46
CA THR A 272 -33.74 -30.46 -41.58
C THR A 272 -34.19 -29.13 -42.22
N CYS A 273 -35.47 -28.86 -42.22
CA CYS A 273 -36.05 -27.67 -42.85
C CYS A 273 -35.80 -27.51 -44.36
N GLY A 274 -35.49 -28.61 -45.07
CA GLY A 274 -35.38 -28.63 -46.54
C GLY A 274 -34.03 -28.20 -47.10
N GLY A 275 -33.02 -28.03 -46.29
CA GLY A 275 -31.64 -27.73 -46.72
C GLY A 275 -30.74 -27.24 -45.56
N ALA A 276 -29.45 -27.44 -45.72
CA ALA A 276 -28.46 -27.15 -44.70
C ALA A 276 -28.28 -25.63 -44.42
N GLU A 277 -28.66 -24.77 -45.35
CA GLU A 277 -28.61 -23.31 -45.23
C GLU A 277 -29.81 -22.73 -44.46
N ASN A 278 -30.87 -23.54 -44.23
CA ASN A 278 -32.11 -23.06 -43.62
C ASN A 278 -31.99 -22.99 -42.09
N LEU A 279 -32.70 -22.00 -41.52
CA LEU A 279 -32.78 -21.82 -40.07
C LEU A 279 -33.57 -22.97 -39.43
N VAL A 280 -33.11 -23.43 -38.31
CA VAL A 280 -33.70 -24.49 -37.49
C VAL A 280 -33.88 -23.99 -36.05
N TYR A 281 -35.05 -24.20 -35.47
CA TYR A 281 -35.33 -23.82 -34.10
C TYR A 281 -35.31 -25.03 -33.14
N PRO A 282 -34.77 -24.88 -31.93
CA PRO A 282 -34.49 -23.64 -31.19
C PRO A 282 -33.15 -22.97 -31.49
N SER A 283 -32.21 -23.59 -32.24
CA SER A 283 -30.85 -23.07 -32.40
C SER A 283 -30.80 -21.67 -33.07
N ALA A 284 -31.81 -21.29 -33.83
CA ALA A 284 -31.88 -19.98 -34.50
C ALA A 284 -32.56 -18.89 -33.66
N TYR A 285 -32.99 -19.17 -32.43
CA TYR A 285 -33.44 -18.11 -31.52
C TYR A 285 -32.29 -17.29 -30.99
N ASP A 286 -32.54 -16.00 -30.75
CA ASP A 286 -31.60 -15.16 -30.00
C ASP A 286 -31.31 -15.76 -28.62
N LYS A 287 -30.10 -15.59 -28.11
CA LYS A 287 -29.64 -16.13 -26.84
C LYS A 287 -29.48 -17.66 -26.78
N VAL A 288 -29.62 -18.35 -27.90
CA VAL A 288 -29.32 -19.76 -28.02
C VAL A 288 -28.02 -19.94 -28.80
N PHE A 289 -27.06 -20.61 -28.22
CA PHE A 289 -25.74 -20.86 -28.81
C PHE A 289 -25.82 -22.07 -29.73
N ALA A 290 -25.76 -21.84 -31.03
CA ALA A 290 -25.97 -22.86 -32.07
C ALA A 290 -24.67 -23.57 -32.46
N VAL A 291 -24.68 -24.90 -32.44
CA VAL A 291 -23.50 -25.72 -32.70
C VAL A 291 -23.72 -26.63 -33.91
N THR A 292 -22.82 -26.51 -34.92
CA THR A 292 -22.78 -27.43 -36.04
C THR A 292 -21.66 -28.49 -35.92
N SER A 293 -21.64 -29.47 -36.82
CA SER A 293 -20.73 -30.60 -36.76
C SER A 293 -19.52 -30.46 -37.66
N ILE A 294 -18.39 -30.99 -37.21
CA ILE A 294 -17.19 -31.27 -37.99
C ILE A 294 -16.70 -32.70 -37.75
N GLY A 295 -15.85 -33.19 -38.63
CA GLY A 295 -15.13 -34.44 -38.46
C GLY A 295 -13.74 -34.31 -37.87
N GLU A 296 -13.04 -35.43 -37.76
CA GLU A 296 -11.70 -35.56 -37.15
C GLU A 296 -10.64 -34.64 -37.79
N ASN A 297 -10.80 -34.32 -39.08
CA ASN A 297 -9.86 -33.47 -39.82
C ASN A 297 -10.39 -32.04 -40.02
N ASP A 298 -11.23 -31.55 -39.13
CA ASP A 298 -11.87 -30.22 -39.21
C ASP A 298 -12.75 -30.01 -40.44
N ASN A 299 -13.17 -31.07 -41.15
CA ASN A 299 -14.01 -30.99 -42.33
C ASN A 299 -15.49 -30.88 -41.96
N HIS A 300 -16.19 -29.94 -42.60
CA HIS A 300 -17.64 -29.77 -42.44
C HIS A 300 -18.44 -30.74 -43.29
N GLU A 301 -17.87 -31.29 -44.38
CA GLU A 301 -18.44 -32.36 -45.13
C GLU A 301 -18.09 -33.70 -44.48
N ARG A 302 -19.09 -34.51 -44.06
CA ARG A 302 -18.85 -35.86 -43.54
C ARG A 302 -18.12 -36.73 -44.53
N THR A 303 -18.52 -36.62 -45.84
CA THR A 303 -17.83 -37.22 -46.98
C THR A 303 -17.23 -36.11 -47.80
N ILE A 304 -15.92 -35.91 -47.74
CA ILE A 304 -15.21 -34.84 -48.44
C ILE A 304 -15.53 -34.88 -49.95
N GLY A 305 -15.91 -33.73 -50.49
CA GLY A 305 -16.34 -33.57 -51.85
C GLY A 305 -17.85 -33.92 -52.16
N ASN A 306 -18.59 -34.16 -51.07
CA ASN A 306 -20.03 -34.33 -51.12
C ASN A 306 -20.78 -33.28 -50.32
N PRO A 307 -21.20 -32.14 -50.91
CA PRO A 307 -21.88 -31.07 -50.21
C PRO A 307 -23.24 -31.47 -49.62
N TYR A 308 -23.81 -32.59 -50.01
CA TYR A 308 -25.04 -33.13 -49.43
C TYR A 308 -24.81 -33.95 -48.17
N SER A 309 -23.54 -34.13 -47.77
CA SER A 309 -23.17 -34.79 -46.51
C SER A 309 -22.92 -33.84 -45.37
N THR A 310 -23.32 -32.57 -45.51
CA THR A 310 -23.18 -31.54 -44.47
C THR A 310 -24.35 -31.53 -43.50
N HIS A 311 -24.10 -30.99 -42.29
CA HIS A 311 -25.14 -30.55 -41.39
C HIS A 311 -25.45 -29.06 -41.61
N GLN A 312 -26.30 -28.43 -40.78
CA GLN A 312 -26.66 -27.03 -40.94
C GLN A 312 -25.46 -26.11 -40.90
N HIS A 313 -25.40 -25.21 -41.85
CA HIS A 313 -24.44 -24.13 -41.98
C HIS A 313 -25.17 -22.87 -42.46
N ASN A 314 -25.30 -21.88 -41.58
CA ASN A 314 -25.98 -20.62 -41.88
C ASN A 314 -25.53 -19.55 -40.87
N ALA A 315 -26.04 -18.34 -41.01
CA ALA A 315 -25.62 -17.20 -40.20
C ALA A 315 -26.01 -17.26 -38.70
N SER A 316 -26.86 -18.24 -38.30
CA SER A 316 -27.20 -18.44 -36.87
C SER A 316 -26.26 -19.45 -36.19
N VAL A 317 -25.37 -20.10 -36.90
CA VAL A 317 -24.38 -21.01 -36.28
C VAL A 317 -23.29 -20.20 -35.58
N ASP A 318 -23.07 -20.48 -34.32
CA ASP A 318 -22.06 -19.81 -33.49
C ASP A 318 -20.70 -20.49 -33.47
N LEU A 319 -20.70 -21.85 -33.49
CA LEU A 319 -19.49 -22.64 -33.35
C LEU A 319 -19.62 -24.01 -34.02
N SER A 320 -18.50 -24.59 -34.43
CA SER A 320 -18.38 -25.98 -34.84
C SER A 320 -17.78 -26.82 -33.72
N ALA A 321 -18.22 -28.08 -33.60
CA ALA A 321 -17.63 -29.06 -32.69
C ALA A 321 -17.66 -30.48 -33.29
N PRO A 322 -16.87 -31.44 -32.76
CA PRO A 322 -16.91 -32.83 -33.19
C PRO A 322 -18.33 -33.40 -33.22
N GLY A 323 -18.80 -33.81 -34.39
CA GLY A 323 -20.18 -34.31 -34.58
C GLY A 323 -20.36 -35.33 -35.69
N TYR A 324 -19.31 -35.68 -36.44
CA TYR A 324 -19.32 -36.79 -37.40
C TYR A 324 -18.53 -37.97 -36.87
N ASP A 325 -19.14 -39.13 -36.88
CA ASP A 325 -18.53 -40.41 -36.49
C ASP A 325 -17.93 -40.36 -35.05
N VAL A 326 -18.59 -39.63 -34.17
CA VAL A 326 -18.22 -39.50 -32.75
C VAL A 326 -18.59 -40.78 -31.99
N PRO A 327 -17.72 -41.31 -31.12
CA PRO A 327 -18.08 -42.41 -30.23
C PRO A 327 -19.20 -41.98 -29.29
N ILE A 328 -20.30 -42.74 -29.28
CA ILE A 328 -21.49 -42.49 -28.48
C ILE A 328 -21.89 -43.72 -27.67
N THR A 329 -22.56 -43.50 -26.55
CA THR A 329 -23.26 -44.57 -25.83
C THR A 329 -24.59 -44.89 -26.51
N ALA A 330 -25.00 -46.15 -26.52
CA ALA A 330 -26.26 -46.56 -27.13
C ALA A 330 -27.22 -47.16 -26.09
N ALA A 331 -26.87 -48.29 -25.50
CA ALA A 331 -27.56 -48.97 -24.43
C ALA A 331 -26.51 -49.50 -23.46
N PRO A 332 -26.88 -49.91 -22.23
CA PRO A 332 -25.94 -50.44 -21.25
C PRO A 332 -24.98 -51.47 -21.86
N GLY A 333 -23.67 -51.20 -21.79
CA GLY A 333 -22.60 -52.01 -22.38
C GLY A 333 -22.44 -51.88 -23.89
N TRP A 334 -23.18 -51.02 -24.59
CA TRP A 334 -23.14 -50.82 -26.01
C TRP A 334 -22.68 -49.43 -26.43
N TYR A 335 -21.62 -49.39 -27.22
CA TYR A 335 -21.02 -48.18 -27.77
C TYR A 335 -21.03 -48.24 -29.29
N LEU A 336 -21.31 -47.14 -29.94
CA LEU A 336 -21.41 -46.98 -31.39
C LEU A 336 -20.71 -45.72 -31.85
N THR A 337 -20.58 -45.54 -33.16
CA THR A 337 -20.27 -44.22 -33.74
C THR A 337 -21.56 -43.57 -34.25
N GLY A 338 -21.72 -42.30 -33.95
CA GLY A 338 -22.87 -41.49 -34.37
C GLY A 338 -22.48 -40.22 -35.07
N SER A 339 -23.37 -39.73 -35.95
CA SER A 339 -23.16 -38.45 -36.65
C SER A 339 -24.40 -37.58 -36.49
N GLY A 340 -24.22 -36.37 -36.00
CA GLY A 340 -25.30 -35.39 -35.78
C GLY A 340 -24.81 -34.18 -35.03
N THR A 341 -25.39 -33.02 -35.30
CA THR A 341 -25.21 -31.82 -34.47
C THR A 341 -25.68 -32.06 -33.04
N SER A 342 -26.56 -33.05 -32.85
CA SER A 342 -26.98 -33.54 -31.52
C SER A 342 -25.83 -34.11 -30.70
N TYR A 343 -24.70 -34.49 -31.29
CA TYR A 343 -23.50 -34.95 -30.58
C TYR A 343 -22.44 -33.87 -30.43
N ALA A 344 -22.47 -32.84 -31.30
CA ALA A 344 -21.59 -31.69 -31.21
C ALA A 344 -21.98 -30.73 -30.09
N SER A 345 -23.27 -30.44 -29.95
CA SER A 345 -23.77 -29.48 -28.93
C SER A 345 -23.48 -29.90 -27.49
N PRO A 346 -23.62 -31.17 -27.03
CA PRO A 346 -23.32 -31.57 -25.67
C PRO A 346 -21.82 -31.46 -25.31
N ILE A 347 -20.93 -31.60 -26.29
CA ILE A 347 -19.50 -31.39 -26.11
C ILE A 347 -19.23 -29.92 -25.77
N VAL A 348 -19.92 -28.99 -26.41
CA VAL A 348 -19.86 -27.55 -26.05
C VAL A 348 -20.49 -27.33 -24.66
N ALA A 349 -21.64 -27.93 -24.37
CA ALA A 349 -22.31 -27.79 -23.08
C ALA A 349 -21.42 -28.29 -21.93
N GLY A 350 -20.75 -29.43 -22.10
CA GLY A 350 -19.78 -29.94 -21.10
C GLY A 350 -18.57 -29.03 -20.93
N THR A 351 -18.06 -28.43 -22.01
CA THR A 351 -16.99 -27.43 -21.96
C THR A 351 -17.43 -26.17 -21.15
N VAL A 352 -18.66 -25.70 -21.40
CA VAL A 352 -19.24 -24.57 -20.59
C VAL A 352 -19.32 -24.95 -19.12
N GLY A 353 -19.67 -26.19 -18.81
CA GLY A 353 -19.63 -26.70 -17.42
C GLY A 353 -18.25 -26.58 -16.79
N LEU A 354 -17.17 -26.90 -17.52
CA LEU A 354 -15.79 -26.70 -17.06
C LEU A 354 -15.44 -25.21 -16.93
N MET A 355 -15.85 -24.36 -17.87
CA MET A 355 -15.61 -22.92 -17.81
C MET A 355 -16.23 -22.31 -16.55
N ILE A 356 -17.47 -22.66 -16.24
CA ILE A 356 -18.17 -22.19 -15.03
C ILE A 356 -17.54 -22.77 -13.76
N ALA A 357 -17.06 -24.00 -13.78
CA ALA A 357 -16.32 -24.58 -12.66
C ALA A 357 -14.98 -23.86 -12.41
N ALA A 358 -14.28 -23.42 -13.46
CA ALA A 358 -13.06 -22.64 -13.34
C ALA A 358 -13.32 -21.20 -12.86
N ASN A 359 -14.46 -20.62 -13.27
CA ASN A 359 -14.88 -19.28 -12.87
C ASN A 359 -16.42 -19.21 -12.75
N PRO A 360 -16.97 -19.42 -11.55
CA PRO A 360 -18.41 -19.38 -11.32
C PRO A 360 -19.08 -18.02 -11.57
N CYS A 361 -18.28 -16.97 -11.75
CA CYS A 361 -18.71 -15.60 -11.95
C CYS A 361 -18.94 -15.22 -13.42
N LEU A 362 -18.74 -16.13 -14.35
CA LEU A 362 -18.97 -15.86 -15.76
C LEU A 362 -20.46 -15.64 -16.05
N THR A 363 -20.73 -14.53 -16.74
CA THR A 363 -22.05 -14.27 -17.33
C THR A 363 -22.22 -15.03 -18.66
N ASN A 364 -23.47 -15.24 -19.09
CA ASN A 364 -23.75 -15.87 -20.38
C ASN A 364 -23.09 -15.14 -21.57
N ILE A 365 -23.01 -13.80 -21.52
CA ILE A 365 -22.32 -13.00 -22.56
C ILE A 365 -20.82 -13.30 -22.57
N GLU A 366 -20.19 -13.42 -21.42
CA GLU A 366 -18.77 -13.72 -21.30
C GLU A 366 -18.44 -15.14 -21.75
N ILE A 367 -19.30 -16.12 -21.41
CA ILE A 367 -19.18 -17.50 -21.90
C ILE A 367 -19.21 -17.53 -23.44
N GLU A 368 -20.20 -16.88 -24.04
CA GLU A 368 -20.31 -16.79 -25.53
C GLU A 368 -19.06 -16.12 -26.12
N TYR A 369 -18.62 -14.99 -25.53
CA TYR A 369 -17.42 -14.27 -25.95
C TYR A 369 -16.18 -15.16 -25.92
N ILE A 370 -15.96 -15.89 -24.82
CA ILE A 370 -14.80 -16.76 -24.62
C ILE A 370 -14.83 -17.90 -25.67
N LEU A 371 -15.95 -18.63 -25.83
CA LEU A 371 -16.09 -19.71 -26.78
C LEU A 371 -15.76 -19.26 -28.19
N LYS A 372 -16.28 -18.10 -28.63
CA LYS A 372 -16.05 -17.55 -29.97
C LYS A 372 -14.61 -17.10 -30.18
N ASN A 373 -13.99 -16.45 -29.18
CA ASN A 373 -12.64 -15.88 -29.34
C ASN A 373 -11.51 -16.90 -29.13
N THR A 374 -11.78 -18.04 -28.51
CA THR A 374 -10.81 -19.10 -28.29
C THR A 374 -10.94 -20.23 -29.33
N SER A 375 -11.93 -20.15 -30.22
CA SER A 375 -12.16 -21.15 -31.27
C SER A 375 -10.99 -21.26 -32.23
N THR A 376 -10.74 -22.47 -32.75
CA THR A 376 -9.74 -22.70 -33.78
C THR A 376 -10.34 -22.37 -35.13
N PHE A 377 -9.74 -21.44 -35.87
CA PHE A 377 -10.20 -21.05 -37.21
C PHE A 377 -10.09 -22.20 -38.24
N ILE A 378 -11.21 -22.58 -38.84
CA ILE A 378 -11.30 -23.71 -39.78
C ILE A 378 -11.86 -23.37 -41.17
N ASP A 379 -12.24 -22.10 -41.43
CA ASP A 379 -12.78 -21.68 -42.74
C ASP A 379 -11.82 -21.95 -43.91
N GLY A 380 -10.51 -21.87 -43.65
CA GLY A 380 -9.50 -22.19 -44.65
C GLY A 380 -9.53 -23.65 -45.14
N LEU A 381 -10.01 -24.58 -44.30
CA LEU A 381 -10.24 -25.97 -44.62
C LEU A 381 -11.64 -26.21 -45.22
N ASN A 382 -12.56 -25.26 -45.00
CA ASN A 382 -13.96 -25.32 -45.40
C ASN A 382 -14.38 -24.11 -46.27
N PRO A 383 -13.68 -23.76 -47.35
CA PRO A 383 -13.88 -22.47 -48.04
C PRO A 383 -15.29 -22.27 -48.61
N THR A 384 -16.01 -23.35 -48.93
CA THR A 384 -17.41 -23.30 -49.40
C THR A 384 -18.37 -22.84 -48.33
N TYR A 385 -18.04 -23.10 -47.07
CA TYR A 385 -18.87 -22.85 -45.90
C TYR A 385 -18.33 -21.71 -45.00
N ALA A 386 -17.36 -20.97 -45.49
CA ALA A 386 -16.69 -19.90 -44.73
C ALA A 386 -17.67 -18.86 -44.23
N GLY A 387 -17.64 -18.63 -42.91
CA GLY A 387 -18.56 -17.71 -42.19
C GLY A 387 -19.98 -18.24 -41.97
N LEU A 388 -20.26 -19.52 -42.33
CA LEU A 388 -21.56 -20.19 -42.12
C LEU A 388 -21.49 -21.33 -41.10
N ILE A 389 -20.30 -21.67 -40.62
CA ILE A 389 -20.03 -22.77 -39.67
C ILE A 389 -19.57 -22.22 -38.32
N GLY A 390 -19.92 -20.95 -38.01
CA GLY A 390 -19.57 -20.23 -36.80
C GLY A 390 -18.16 -19.64 -36.82
N GLU A 391 -17.67 -19.22 -35.68
CA GLU A 391 -16.34 -18.55 -35.55
C GLU A 391 -15.17 -19.56 -35.68
N GLY A 392 -15.44 -20.87 -35.68
CA GLY A 392 -14.43 -21.91 -35.80
C GLY A 392 -14.79 -23.19 -35.05
N ARG A 393 -13.81 -24.06 -34.84
CA ARG A 393 -13.94 -25.27 -34.05
C ARG A 393 -13.75 -24.95 -32.55
N LEU A 394 -14.54 -25.57 -31.68
CA LEU A 394 -14.35 -25.57 -30.23
C LEU A 394 -12.90 -25.93 -29.86
N ASN A 395 -12.30 -25.12 -29.01
CA ASN A 395 -11.04 -25.38 -28.33
C ASN A 395 -11.29 -25.33 -26.82
N ALA A 396 -11.59 -26.46 -26.20
CA ALA A 396 -11.95 -26.54 -24.78
C ALA A 396 -10.79 -26.11 -23.87
N ALA A 397 -9.55 -26.47 -24.22
CA ALA A 397 -8.38 -26.08 -23.48
C ALA A 397 -8.24 -24.54 -23.39
N ALA A 398 -8.29 -23.86 -24.56
CA ALA A 398 -8.18 -22.42 -24.59
C ALA A 398 -9.39 -21.71 -23.98
N ALA A 399 -10.59 -22.28 -24.11
CA ALA A 399 -11.81 -21.71 -23.48
C ALA A 399 -11.76 -21.78 -21.97
N VAL A 400 -11.35 -22.89 -21.36
CA VAL A 400 -11.24 -23.06 -19.92
C VAL A 400 -10.07 -22.22 -19.38
N GLU A 401 -8.94 -22.15 -20.08
CA GLU A 401 -7.80 -21.31 -19.69
C GLU A 401 -8.17 -19.82 -19.68
N MET A 402 -8.87 -19.34 -20.71
CA MET A 402 -9.35 -17.96 -20.74
C MET A 402 -10.41 -17.70 -19.67
N ALA A 403 -11.34 -18.65 -19.47
CA ALA A 403 -12.42 -18.55 -18.49
C ALA A 403 -11.92 -18.40 -17.06
N LYS A 404 -10.87 -19.13 -16.72
CA LYS A 404 -10.30 -19.19 -15.37
C LYS A 404 -10.05 -17.81 -14.74
N ASP A 405 -9.57 -16.85 -15.52
CA ASP A 405 -9.20 -15.52 -15.05
C ASP A 405 -9.99 -14.39 -15.73
N PHE A 406 -10.99 -14.73 -16.57
CA PHE A 406 -11.76 -13.75 -17.33
C PHE A 406 -12.62 -12.90 -16.40
N ASN A 407 -12.42 -11.57 -16.45
CA ASN A 407 -13.14 -10.57 -15.66
C ASN A 407 -13.25 -10.91 -14.17
N LYS A 408 -12.31 -11.70 -13.65
CA LYS A 408 -12.27 -12.08 -12.23
C LYS A 408 -11.99 -10.85 -11.37
N MET A 409 -12.73 -10.72 -10.28
CA MET A 409 -12.56 -9.61 -9.36
C MET A 409 -11.30 -9.81 -8.52
N PHE A 410 -10.40 -8.83 -8.57
CA PHE A 410 -9.21 -8.73 -7.71
C PHE A 410 -9.31 -7.48 -6.85
N LEU A 411 -8.90 -7.61 -5.60
CA LEU A 411 -8.88 -6.54 -4.62
C LEU A 411 -7.43 -6.19 -4.30
N ASN A 412 -7.00 -5.00 -4.69
CA ASN A 412 -5.72 -4.45 -4.29
C ASN A 412 -5.95 -3.56 -3.08
N ALA A 413 -5.49 -3.99 -1.91
CA ALA A 413 -5.67 -3.26 -0.67
C ALA A 413 -4.35 -2.61 -0.23
N THR A 414 -4.40 -1.34 0.15
CA THR A 414 -3.31 -0.63 0.79
C THR A 414 -3.76 -0.24 2.19
N SER A 415 -2.97 -0.58 3.20
CA SER A 415 -3.24 -0.19 4.58
C SER A 415 -2.19 0.79 5.09
N PHE A 416 -2.65 1.75 5.90
CA PHE A 416 -1.80 2.70 6.61
C PHE A 416 -1.94 2.46 8.10
N SER A 417 -0.81 2.34 8.79
CA SER A 417 -0.75 2.02 10.20
C SER A 417 -1.46 3.04 11.09
N ALA A 418 -1.97 2.60 12.22
CA ALA A 418 -2.57 3.47 13.23
C ALA A 418 -1.47 4.10 14.10
N CYS A 419 -0.99 5.29 13.74
CA CYS A 419 0.01 6.04 14.49
C CYS A 419 -0.51 6.61 15.83
N THR A 420 -1.81 6.76 15.93
CA THR A 420 -2.54 7.12 17.16
C THR A 420 -3.82 6.31 17.19
N ALA A 421 -4.48 6.25 18.31
CA ALA A 421 -5.78 5.56 18.40
C ALA A 421 -6.72 6.04 17.28
N ASN A 422 -7.22 5.11 16.49
CA ASN A 422 -8.15 5.35 15.38
C ASN A 422 -7.59 6.25 14.25
N SER A 423 -6.31 6.16 13.91
CA SER A 423 -5.73 6.89 12.77
C SER A 423 -5.43 6.02 11.56
N GLY A 424 -5.68 4.72 11.63
CA GLY A 424 -5.47 3.79 10.52
C GLY A 424 -6.41 4.04 9.35
N GLN A 425 -5.98 3.66 8.16
CA GLN A 425 -6.74 3.79 6.92
C GLN A 425 -6.57 2.54 6.06
N ILE A 426 -7.60 2.20 5.31
CA ILE A 426 -7.57 1.16 4.26
C ILE A 426 -8.13 1.77 2.98
N ASP A 427 -7.37 1.66 1.90
CA ASP A 427 -7.79 1.98 0.55
C ASP A 427 -7.85 0.69 -0.27
N ILE A 428 -8.97 0.48 -0.98
CA ILE A 428 -9.17 -0.67 -1.85
C ILE A 428 -9.38 -0.19 -3.28
N ASP A 429 -8.65 -0.80 -4.21
CA ASP A 429 -8.87 -0.70 -5.64
C ASP A 429 -9.42 -2.03 -6.17
N ILE A 430 -10.53 -1.97 -6.92
CA ILE A 430 -11.20 -3.13 -7.50
C ILE A 430 -10.83 -3.23 -8.98
N VAL A 431 -10.25 -4.36 -9.36
CA VAL A 431 -9.92 -4.66 -10.75
C VAL A 431 -10.75 -5.84 -11.22
N GLY A 432 -11.45 -5.70 -12.35
CA GLY A 432 -12.38 -6.73 -12.85
C GLY A 432 -13.72 -6.73 -12.10
N GLY A 433 -14.52 -7.77 -12.30
CA GLY A 433 -15.90 -7.87 -11.80
C GLY A 433 -16.86 -6.94 -12.54
N ASN A 434 -18.14 -7.06 -12.22
CA ASN A 434 -19.24 -6.35 -12.90
C ASN A 434 -19.82 -5.26 -11.98
N ALA A 435 -19.47 -4.00 -12.22
CA ALA A 435 -20.04 -2.88 -11.46
C ALA A 435 -21.57 -2.75 -11.64
N PRO A 436 -22.34 -2.22 -10.65
CA PRO A 436 -21.87 -1.65 -9.40
C PRO A 436 -21.49 -2.67 -8.34
N PHE A 437 -20.58 -2.28 -7.43
CA PHE A 437 -20.14 -3.12 -6.32
C PHE A 437 -20.85 -2.74 -5.02
N THR A 438 -21.08 -3.72 -4.16
CA THR A 438 -21.52 -3.54 -2.78
C THR A 438 -20.44 -4.02 -1.84
N THR A 439 -20.20 -3.26 -0.76
CA THR A 439 -19.13 -3.51 0.20
C THR A 439 -19.71 -3.73 1.59
N VAL A 440 -19.23 -4.73 2.30
CA VAL A 440 -19.57 -5.01 3.70
C VAL A 440 -18.31 -5.35 4.47
N TRP A 441 -17.98 -4.55 5.49
CA TRP A 441 -16.85 -4.78 6.36
C TRP A 441 -17.22 -5.50 7.65
N SER A 442 -16.27 -6.18 8.26
CA SER A 442 -16.43 -6.86 9.56
C SER A 442 -16.84 -5.92 10.70
N ASN A 443 -16.55 -4.62 10.60
CA ASN A 443 -16.99 -3.58 11.54
C ASN A 443 -18.36 -2.98 11.21
N GLY A 444 -19.03 -3.47 10.16
CA GLY A 444 -20.35 -3.00 9.72
C GLY A 444 -20.32 -1.79 8.77
N ALA A 445 -19.16 -1.28 8.40
CA ALA A 445 -19.04 -0.22 7.40
C ALA A 445 -19.40 -0.74 5.99
N THR A 446 -19.83 0.17 5.10
CA THR A 446 -20.21 -0.12 3.71
C THR A 446 -19.46 0.74 2.68
N ASP A 447 -18.65 1.68 3.12
CA ASP A 447 -17.78 2.44 2.23
C ASP A 447 -16.64 1.56 1.71
N LEU A 448 -16.19 1.82 0.48
CA LEU A 448 -15.10 1.04 -0.12
C LEU A 448 -13.78 1.25 0.64
N ASN A 449 -13.48 2.51 0.95
CA ASN A 449 -12.30 2.91 1.68
C ASN A 449 -12.66 3.30 3.11
N LEU A 450 -11.82 2.96 4.07
CA LEU A 450 -12.05 3.24 5.48
C LEU A 450 -10.96 4.13 6.04
N THR A 451 -11.36 5.04 6.93
CA THR A 451 -10.47 5.89 7.71
C THR A 451 -10.86 5.87 9.18
N GLY A 452 -9.98 6.34 10.05
CA GLY A 452 -10.27 6.39 11.48
C GLY A 452 -10.28 5.00 12.14
N LEU A 453 -9.44 4.08 11.66
CA LEU A 453 -9.38 2.71 12.13
C LEU A 453 -8.37 2.55 13.28
N ALA A 454 -8.71 1.73 14.27
CA ALA A 454 -7.75 1.22 15.25
C ALA A 454 -6.85 0.13 14.61
N GLY A 455 -5.75 -0.23 15.26
CA GLY A 455 -4.99 -1.42 14.91
C GLY A 455 -5.86 -2.68 15.04
N GLY A 456 -5.67 -3.64 14.11
CA GLY A 456 -6.42 -4.89 14.08
C GLY A 456 -6.76 -5.36 12.67
N ASP A 457 -7.47 -6.49 12.60
CA ASP A 457 -7.87 -7.12 11.35
C ASP A 457 -9.26 -6.65 10.91
N TYR A 458 -9.36 -6.26 9.64
CA TYR A 458 -10.59 -5.84 8.98
C TYR A 458 -10.83 -6.74 7.77
N THR A 459 -11.91 -7.51 7.82
CA THR A 459 -12.35 -8.33 6.68
C THR A 459 -13.40 -7.57 5.90
N VAL A 460 -13.23 -7.50 4.59
CA VAL A 460 -14.21 -6.94 3.66
C VAL A 460 -14.75 -8.02 2.75
N THR A 461 -16.05 -8.00 2.52
CA THR A 461 -16.73 -8.74 1.46
C THR A 461 -17.20 -7.73 0.42
N ILE A 462 -16.71 -7.86 -0.81
CA ILE A 462 -17.15 -7.06 -1.96
C ILE A 462 -17.93 -7.96 -2.90
N THR A 463 -19.14 -7.54 -3.26
CA THR A 463 -20.04 -8.28 -4.16
C THR A 463 -20.34 -7.41 -5.38
N ASP A 464 -20.20 -7.97 -6.57
CA ASP A 464 -20.50 -7.31 -7.84
C ASP A 464 -21.98 -7.38 -8.23
N ALA A 465 -22.36 -6.75 -9.35
CA ALA A 465 -23.74 -6.68 -9.82
C ALA A 465 -24.34 -8.04 -10.22
N VAL A 466 -23.54 -9.04 -10.50
CA VAL A 466 -24.00 -10.39 -10.83
C VAL A 466 -23.97 -11.34 -9.64
N GLY A 467 -23.64 -10.83 -8.45
CA GLY A 467 -23.66 -11.56 -7.20
C GLY A 467 -22.36 -12.28 -6.87
N CYS A 468 -21.29 -12.03 -7.62
CA CYS A 468 -19.98 -12.60 -7.33
C CYS A 468 -19.29 -11.84 -6.20
N SER A 469 -18.87 -12.59 -5.18
CA SER A 469 -18.26 -12.02 -3.99
C SER A 469 -16.78 -12.39 -3.88
N LYS A 470 -16.00 -11.46 -3.33
CA LYS A 470 -14.61 -11.65 -2.94
C LYS A 470 -14.40 -11.14 -1.53
N ASP A 471 -13.79 -11.99 -0.71
CA ASP A 471 -13.39 -11.64 0.65
C ASP A 471 -11.89 -11.38 0.70
N THR A 472 -11.49 -10.40 1.51
CA THR A 472 -10.10 -10.21 1.89
C THR A 472 -10.03 -9.65 3.30
N THR A 473 -8.96 -10.01 4.02
CA THR A 473 -8.67 -9.48 5.36
C THR A 473 -7.42 -8.62 5.27
N ILE A 474 -7.51 -7.42 5.78
CA ILE A 474 -6.44 -6.43 5.81
C ILE A 474 -6.11 -6.12 7.26
N THR A 475 -4.84 -6.20 7.62
CA THR A 475 -4.35 -5.86 8.96
C THR A 475 -3.88 -4.41 8.99
N ILE A 476 -4.40 -3.63 9.92
CA ILE A 476 -3.85 -2.34 10.34
C ILE A 476 -2.87 -2.62 11.46
N ALA A 477 -1.60 -2.33 11.24
CA ALA A 477 -0.61 -2.44 12.28
C ALA A 477 -0.85 -1.40 13.39
N ASP A 478 -0.86 -1.84 14.64
CA ASP A 478 -0.85 -0.97 15.81
C ASP A 478 0.61 -0.66 16.11
N VAL A 479 1.04 0.56 15.79
CA VAL A 479 2.44 0.96 15.94
C VAL A 479 2.67 1.76 17.20
N THR A 480 3.77 1.49 17.88
CA THR A 480 4.22 2.26 19.04
C THR A 480 4.52 3.68 18.59
N PRO A 481 3.90 4.70 19.21
CA PRO A 481 4.22 6.10 18.90
C PRO A 481 5.70 6.38 19.14
N THR A 482 6.32 7.19 18.28
CA THR A 482 7.68 7.66 18.50
C THR A 482 7.75 8.51 19.75
N VAL A 483 8.63 8.14 20.69
CA VAL A 483 8.95 8.89 21.91
C VAL A 483 10.38 9.35 21.83
N PHE A 484 10.62 10.62 22.11
CA PHE A 484 11.94 11.22 22.12
C PHE A 484 12.09 12.22 23.25
N ILE A 485 13.34 12.49 23.63
CA ILE A 485 13.74 13.57 24.53
C ILE A 485 14.72 14.46 23.80
N GLY A 486 14.83 15.72 24.23
CA GLY A 486 15.83 16.64 23.73
C GLY A 486 16.47 17.38 24.89
N ASP A 487 17.78 17.25 24.98
CA ASP A 487 18.60 18.03 25.91
C ASP A 487 18.99 19.35 25.24
N VAL A 488 18.68 20.45 25.91
CA VAL A 488 18.93 21.79 25.40
C VAL A 488 20.15 22.40 26.10
N GLN A 489 21.18 22.66 25.34
CA GLN A 489 22.29 23.49 25.75
C GLN A 489 21.95 24.95 25.46
N HIS A 490 21.72 25.72 26.54
CA HIS A 490 21.46 27.15 26.45
C HIS A 490 22.72 27.94 26.09
N ILE A 491 22.55 29.15 25.60
CA ILE A 491 23.63 30.03 25.21
C ILE A 491 24.37 30.54 26.43
N SER A 492 25.67 30.36 26.44
CA SER A 492 26.52 30.75 27.57
C SER A 492 26.70 32.25 27.64
N CYS A 493 26.83 32.95 26.51
CA CYS A 493 27.02 34.39 26.47
C CYS A 493 25.94 35.06 25.61
N ASN A 494 25.36 36.15 26.10
CA ASN A 494 24.34 36.88 25.38
C ASN A 494 24.80 37.25 23.97
N GLY A 495 23.92 37.01 22.97
CA GLY A 495 24.19 37.26 21.55
C GLY A 495 25.12 36.26 20.88
N SER A 496 25.60 35.24 21.56
CA SER A 496 26.38 34.15 20.97
C SER A 496 25.46 33.17 20.24
N ALA A 497 26.08 32.36 19.38
CA ALA A 497 25.39 31.28 18.64
C ALA A 497 26.06 29.93 18.99
N ASN A 498 26.01 29.57 20.26
CA ASN A 498 26.61 28.33 20.78
C ASN A 498 25.60 27.42 21.48
N GLY A 499 24.32 27.70 21.33
CA GLY A 499 23.25 26.81 21.77
C GLY A 499 23.24 25.52 20.98
N ALA A 500 22.75 24.44 21.58
CA ALA A 500 22.57 23.14 20.92
C ALA A 500 21.33 22.43 21.43
N ILE A 501 20.80 21.53 20.61
CA ILE A 501 19.71 20.62 20.96
C ILE A 501 20.19 19.23 20.54
N ASP A 502 20.27 18.31 21.52
CA ASP A 502 20.61 16.89 21.34
C ASP A 502 19.32 16.09 21.49
N VAL A 503 18.89 15.43 20.41
CA VAL A 503 17.64 14.68 20.35
C VAL A 503 17.95 13.20 20.48
N THR A 504 17.32 12.53 21.42
CA THR A 504 17.45 11.08 21.60
C THR A 504 16.10 10.40 21.43
N ILE A 505 16.00 9.46 20.49
CA ILE A 505 14.82 8.62 20.31
C ILE A 505 14.82 7.51 21.37
N ILE A 506 13.73 7.38 22.10
CA ILE A 506 13.55 6.38 23.15
C ILE A 506 12.72 5.20 22.64
N GLU A 507 11.64 5.47 21.90
CA GLU A 507 10.71 4.48 21.35
C GLU A 507 10.27 4.90 19.95
N GLY A 508 9.87 3.93 19.13
CA GLY A 508 9.38 4.10 17.75
C GLY A 508 9.97 3.07 16.80
N THR A 509 9.59 3.14 15.54
CA THR A 509 10.09 2.24 14.50
C THR A 509 11.27 2.86 13.78
N PRO A 510 12.46 2.20 13.74
CA PRO A 510 13.65 2.73 13.06
C PRO A 510 13.40 3.09 11.59
N GLY A 511 14.17 4.06 11.11
CA GLY A 511 13.99 4.68 9.78
C GLY A 511 13.53 6.13 9.93
N TYR A 512 14.00 6.80 11.00
CA TYR A 512 13.59 8.16 11.36
C TYR A 512 14.09 9.18 10.35
N THR A 513 13.22 10.17 10.08
CA THR A 513 13.56 11.38 9.36
C THR A 513 13.23 12.58 10.24
N PHE A 514 14.09 13.59 10.18
CA PHE A 514 14.00 14.80 11.00
C PHE A 514 13.73 16.01 10.08
N GLU A 515 12.84 16.86 10.48
CA GLU A 515 12.47 18.08 9.76
C GLU A 515 12.30 19.22 10.77
N TRP A 516 13.30 20.08 10.84
CA TRP A 516 13.25 21.28 11.68
C TRP A 516 12.58 22.44 10.94
N GLU A 517 11.90 23.33 11.66
CA GLU A 517 11.32 24.54 11.06
C GLU A 517 12.39 25.45 10.43
N THR A 518 13.65 25.29 10.81
CA THR A 518 14.82 25.96 10.19
C THR A 518 15.15 25.44 8.80
N GLY A 519 14.62 24.27 8.42
CA GLY A 519 14.93 23.56 7.19
C GLY A 519 16.05 22.52 7.31
N ASP A 520 16.62 22.35 8.52
CA ASP A 520 17.61 21.30 8.79
C ASP A 520 16.95 19.94 8.87
N THR A 521 17.72 18.88 8.54
CA THR A 521 17.26 17.48 8.54
C THR A 521 18.13 16.56 9.39
N THR A 522 19.05 17.13 10.17
CA THR A 522 19.88 16.39 11.11
C THR A 522 19.09 16.06 12.39
N GLU A 523 19.47 14.99 13.10
CA GLU A 523 18.88 14.64 14.41
C GLU A 523 19.08 15.77 15.40
N ASP A 524 20.33 16.24 15.53
CA ASP A 524 20.74 17.29 16.45
C ASP A 524 20.97 18.61 15.74
N LEU A 525 20.82 19.70 16.50
CA LEU A 525 21.19 21.04 16.06
C LEU A 525 22.27 21.65 16.94
N THR A 526 23.20 22.35 16.32
CA THR A 526 24.27 23.11 17.01
C THR A 526 24.42 24.50 16.42
N GLY A 527 25.11 25.38 17.15
CA GLY A 527 25.32 26.73 16.66
C GLY A 527 24.07 27.60 16.70
N LEU A 528 23.18 27.37 17.67
CA LEU A 528 21.88 28.01 17.76
C LEU A 528 21.95 29.36 18.48
N THR A 529 21.12 30.29 18.01
CA THR A 529 20.79 31.54 18.70
C THR A 529 19.60 31.35 19.64
N ALA A 530 19.32 32.30 20.52
CA ALA A 530 18.14 32.25 21.36
C ALA A 530 16.87 32.24 20.50
N GLY A 531 15.96 31.31 20.82
CA GLY A 531 14.71 31.12 20.07
C GLY A 531 14.04 29.80 20.37
N THR A 532 12.85 29.63 19.82
CA THR A 532 12.10 28.36 19.86
C THR A 532 12.36 27.58 18.59
N TYR A 533 12.75 26.33 18.72
CA TYR A 533 13.04 25.39 17.62
C TYR A 533 12.03 24.26 17.65
N ARG A 534 11.38 24.03 16.52
CA ARG A 534 10.40 22.96 16.38
C ARG A 534 10.92 21.88 15.45
N LEU A 535 10.73 20.65 15.89
CA LEU A 535 11.14 19.44 15.19
C LEU A 535 9.94 18.56 14.91
N LYS A 536 9.85 18.09 13.66
CA LYS A 536 9.00 16.97 13.26
C LYS A 536 9.87 15.74 13.06
N ILE A 537 9.56 14.65 13.75
CA ILE A 537 10.19 13.35 13.57
C ILE A 537 9.17 12.43 12.90
N THR A 538 9.54 11.79 11.80
CA THR A 538 8.73 10.77 11.14
C THR A 538 9.48 9.46 11.20
N ASP A 539 8.84 8.41 11.71
CA ASP A 539 9.43 7.08 11.85
C ASP A 539 9.30 6.22 10.58
N GLY A 540 9.86 5.01 10.61
CA GLY A 540 9.84 4.07 9.49
C GLY A 540 8.46 3.59 9.05
N ASN A 541 7.42 3.78 9.88
CA ASN A 541 6.02 3.51 9.55
C ASN A 541 5.30 4.74 8.98
N GLY A 542 5.98 5.88 8.86
CA GLY A 542 5.40 7.15 8.44
C GLY A 542 4.66 7.91 9.55
N CYS A 543 4.75 7.47 10.81
CA CYS A 543 4.16 8.14 11.95
C CYS A 543 4.98 9.34 12.36
N SER A 544 4.34 10.51 12.51
CA SER A 544 5.03 11.75 12.83
C SER A 544 4.69 12.27 14.24
N VAL A 545 5.69 12.80 14.93
CA VAL A 545 5.56 13.48 16.21
C VAL A 545 6.26 14.84 16.16
N TRP A 546 5.77 15.79 16.92
CA TRP A 546 6.34 17.13 17.00
C TRP A 546 6.97 17.39 18.36
N GLY A 547 8.14 18.02 18.36
CA GLY A 547 8.83 18.57 19.53
C GLY A 547 8.99 20.08 19.44
N SER A 548 9.15 20.74 20.59
CA SER A 548 9.45 22.16 20.67
C SER A 548 10.47 22.38 21.77
N PHE A 549 11.54 23.12 21.47
CA PHE A 549 12.67 23.36 22.36
C PHE A 549 12.96 24.86 22.42
N ASP A 550 13.12 25.37 23.60
CA ASP A 550 13.45 26.78 23.82
C ASP A 550 14.94 26.93 24.20
N VAL A 551 15.73 27.48 23.30
CA VAL A 551 17.10 27.87 23.56
C VAL A 551 17.09 29.29 24.13
N THR A 552 17.53 29.44 25.37
CA THR A 552 17.58 30.72 26.06
C THR A 552 19.01 31.23 26.16
N GLU A 553 19.17 32.53 26.37
CA GLU A 553 20.46 33.15 26.60
C GLU A 553 20.49 33.87 27.94
N SER A 554 21.66 34.01 28.50
CA SER A 554 21.88 34.80 29.72
C SER A 554 21.62 36.28 29.45
N GLN A 555 21.26 37.02 30.45
CA GLN A 555 21.20 38.48 30.35
C GLN A 555 22.57 39.03 29.95
N ALA A 556 22.59 40.02 29.09
CA ALA A 556 23.84 40.62 28.62
C ALA A 556 24.70 41.12 29.80
N LEU A 557 25.98 40.71 29.82
CA LEU A 557 26.94 41.23 30.77
C LEU A 557 27.27 42.68 30.39
N THR A 558 27.02 43.59 31.29
CA THR A 558 27.31 45.02 31.14
C THR A 558 28.09 45.55 32.34
N ALA A 559 28.93 46.52 32.13
CA ALA A 559 29.70 47.16 33.19
C ALA A 559 29.71 48.69 32.99
N THR A 560 29.69 49.39 34.08
CA THR A 560 29.76 50.86 34.12
C THR A 560 30.77 51.33 35.14
N LEU A 561 31.45 52.44 34.90
CA LEU A 561 32.43 53.02 35.77
C LEU A 561 31.95 54.39 36.25
N ASP A 562 31.78 54.51 37.55
CA ASP A 562 31.55 55.76 38.19
C ASP A 562 32.87 56.27 38.87
N VAL A 563 33.28 57.51 38.60
CA VAL A 563 34.62 58.01 38.98
C VAL A 563 34.53 59.24 39.92
N VAL A 564 35.28 59.19 40.98
CA VAL A 564 35.63 60.36 41.74
C VAL A 564 36.97 60.91 41.25
N GLN A 565 36.94 62.11 40.68
CA GLN A 565 38.15 62.74 40.16
C GLN A 565 39.14 63.12 41.28
N PRO A 566 40.43 62.81 41.15
CA PRO A 566 41.41 63.12 42.17
C PRO A 566 41.63 64.63 42.34
N THR A 567 41.66 65.05 43.57
CA THR A 567 42.04 66.42 43.96
C THR A 567 43.50 66.53 44.36
N ALA A 568 44.13 65.37 44.68
CA ALA A 568 45.56 65.20 44.96
C ALA A 568 46.09 64.05 44.07
N SER A 569 47.36 63.71 44.19
CA SER A 569 48.02 62.77 43.28
C SER A 569 47.54 61.30 43.35
N THR A 570 46.76 60.94 44.38
CA THR A 570 46.36 59.56 44.61
C THR A 570 45.05 59.43 45.40
N ASP A 571 44.06 60.28 45.13
CA ASP A 571 42.77 60.27 45.85
C ASP A 571 41.54 60.08 44.94
N GLY A 572 41.76 59.67 43.75
CA GLY A 572 40.66 59.24 42.82
C GLY A 572 40.12 57.84 43.15
N ASP A 573 38.84 57.67 42.99
CA ASP A 573 38.19 56.35 43.14
C ASP A 573 37.40 55.99 41.90
N ILE A 574 37.36 54.67 41.57
CA ILE A 574 36.56 54.10 40.48
C ILE A 574 35.67 53.04 41.08
N ASP A 575 34.37 53.23 40.99
CA ASP A 575 33.34 52.28 41.40
C ASP A 575 32.84 51.58 40.12
N LEU A 576 33.06 50.27 40.06
CA LEU A 576 32.61 49.42 38.94
C LEU A 576 31.29 48.77 39.30
N THR A 577 30.26 49.04 38.55
CA THR A 577 28.98 48.34 38.67
C THR A 577 28.84 47.35 37.50
N VAL A 578 28.58 46.07 37.82
CA VAL A 578 28.36 44.99 36.87
C VAL A 578 26.91 44.53 36.93
N GLU A 579 26.24 44.49 35.80
CA GLU A 579 24.86 43.97 35.67
C GLU A 579 24.80 42.88 34.63
N GLY A 580 23.86 41.91 34.80
CA GLY A 580 23.69 40.77 33.88
C GLY A 580 24.82 39.76 33.98
N GLY A 581 24.99 38.92 32.92
CA GLY A 581 25.91 37.79 32.94
C GLY A 581 25.57 36.75 33.99
N THR A 582 26.52 35.89 34.28
CA THR A 582 26.39 34.81 35.28
C THR A 582 27.47 34.93 36.34
N ALA A 583 27.09 35.21 37.61
CA ALA A 583 28.05 35.23 38.70
C ALA A 583 28.73 33.86 38.92
N PRO A 584 29.97 33.77 39.41
CA PRO A 584 30.80 34.88 39.91
C PRO A 584 31.49 35.69 38.82
N TYR A 585 31.79 36.95 39.11
CA TYR A 585 32.57 37.80 38.20
C TYR A 585 34.05 37.81 38.59
N SER A 586 34.92 37.99 37.63
CA SER A 586 36.35 38.21 37.80
C SER A 586 36.77 39.47 37.06
N TYR A 587 37.66 40.22 37.64
CA TYR A 587 38.09 41.54 37.18
C TYR A 587 39.58 41.56 36.89
N THR A 588 39.95 42.25 35.84
CA THR A 588 41.34 42.44 35.48
C THR A 588 41.51 43.87 34.99
N TRP A 589 42.12 44.72 35.82
CA TRP A 589 42.45 46.08 35.44
C TRP A 589 43.77 46.16 34.66
N ASN A 590 43.90 47.17 33.81
CA ASN A 590 45.16 47.43 33.12
C ASN A 590 46.31 47.82 34.06
N THR A 591 46.04 48.15 35.32
CA THR A 591 46.99 48.33 36.42
C THR A 591 47.52 47.02 36.99
N GLY A 592 46.87 45.91 36.70
CA GLY A 592 47.16 44.57 37.28
C GLY A 592 46.33 44.26 38.52
N ASP A 593 45.43 45.15 38.96
CA ASP A 593 44.49 44.88 40.02
C ASP A 593 43.39 43.92 39.58
N VAL A 594 42.83 43.20 40.55
CA VAL A 594 41.76 42.19 40.36
C VAL A 594 40.56 42.42 41.28
N SER A 595 40.54 43.57 41.99
CA SER A 595 39.40 44.00 42.81
C SER A 595 38.29 44.56 41.92
N GLU A 596 37.05 44.58 42.42
CA GLU A 596 35.91 45.17 41.69
C GLU A 596 36.14 46.68 41.52
N ASP A 597 36.35 47.34 42.60
CA ASP A 597 36.56 48.79 42.67
C ASP A 597 38.05 49.13 42.83
N LEU A 598 38.45 50.31 42.36
CA LEU A 598 39.77 50.89 42.63
C LEU A 598 39.64 52.12 43.48
N PHE A 599 40.47 52.20 44.52
CA PHE A 599 40.50 53.34 45.50
C PHE A 599 41.87 53.99 45.55
N GLY A 600 41.90 55.30 45.74
CA GLY A 600 43.13 56.03 45.90
C GLY A 600 44.03 56.09 44.68
N VAL A 601 43.43 56.08 43.48
CA VAL A 601 44.15 56.03 42.21
C VAL A 601 44.52 57.39 41.62
N PRO A 602 45.69 57.56 41.04
CA PRO A 602 46.09 58.83 40.36
C PRO A 602 45.30 59.09 39.09
N ALA A 603 45.39 60.34 38.62
CA ALA A 603 44.90 60.66 37.27
C ALA A 603 45.59 59.75 36.26
N GLY A 604 44.82 59.15 35.33
CA GLY A 604 45.31 58.18 34.32
C GLY A 604 44.19 57.53 33.51
N PHE A 605 44.54 56.67 32.60
CA PHE A 605 43.64 55.83 31.85
C PHE A 605 43.47 54.49 32.58
N TYR A 606 42.22 54.10 32.87
CA TYR A 606 41.85 52.85 33.53
C TYR A 606 40.93 52.05 32.64
N GLN A 607 41.25 50.80 32.49
CA GLN A 607 40.44 49.84 31.73
C GLN A 607 40.29 48.55 32.53
N VAL A 608 39.10 48.05 32.62
CA VAL A 608 38.83 46.80 33.26
C VAL A 608 38.18 45.82 32.28
N THR A 609 38.64 44.59 32.31
CA THR A 609 37.95 43.44 31.70
C THR A 609 37.23 42.72 32.81
N VAL A 610 35.90 42.62 32.69
CA VAL A 610 35.04 41.83 33.57
C VAL A 610 34.71 40.53 32.86
N ILE A 611 34.95 39.38 33.48
CA ILE A 611 34.60 38.05 32.94
C ILE A 611 33.64 37.43 33.95
N ASP A 612 32.52 36.93 33.41
CA ASP A 612 31.49 36.23 34.19
C ASP A 612 31.81 34.74 34.40
N GLY A 613 30.97 34.04 35.15
CA GLY A 613 31.12 32.60 35.45
C GLY A 613 31.03 31.67 34.22
N ASN A 614 30.47 32.14 33.13
CA ASN A 614 30.40 31.42 31.84
C ASN A 614 31.55 31.76 30.88
N GLY A 615 32.42 32.71 31.29
CA GLY A 615 33.55 33.17 30.49
C GLY A 615 33.21 34.27 29.50
N CYS A 616 32.06 34.91 29.64
CA CYS A 616 31.68 36.08 28.85
C CYS A 616 32.39 37.31 29.36
N ASP A 617 32.93 38.12 28.48
CA ASP A 617 33.68 39.31 28.86
C ASP A 617 33.06 40.61 28.39
N VAL A 618 33.26 41.64 29.18
CA VAL A 618 32.97 43.00 28.80
C VAL A 618 34.15 43.89 29.21
N VAL A 619 34.53 44.81 28.36
CA VAL A 619 35.62 45.74 28.60
C VAL A 619 35.06 47.15 28.68
N VAL A 620 35.32 47.81 29.75
CA VAL A 620 34.97 49.22 29.93
C VAL A 620 36.21 50.04 30.34
N ASP A 621 36.27 51.27 29.93
CA ASP A 621 37.40 52.13 30.21
C ASP A 621 36.97 53.56 30.57
N GLN A 622 37.81 54.23 31.33
CA GLN A 622 37.58 55.57 31.75
C GLN A 622 38.92 56.31 32.01
N THR A 623 38.93 57.57 31.70
CA THR A 623 40.08 58.43 31.98
C THR A 623 39.78 59.34 33.16
N ILE A 624 40.63 59.28 34.18
CA ILE A 624 40.59 60.11 35.37
C ILE A 624 41.47 61.32 35.12
N GLN A 625 40.98 62.51 35.37
CA GLN A 625 41.73 63.80 35.24
C GLN A 625 41.91 64.46 36.59
N ASN A 626 43.08 65.12 36.80
CA ASN A 626 43.27 65.97 37.96
C ASN A 626 42.34 67.17 37.89
N VAL A 627 41.49 67.32 38.90
CA VAL A 627 40.70 68.55 39.09
C VAL A 627 41.53 69.53 39.92
N SER A 628 42.02 70.59 39.28
CA SER A 628 42.62 71.70 40.06
C SER A 628 41.53 72.38 40.89
N THR A 629 41.55 72.19 42.22
CA THR A 629 40.63 72.84 43.13
C THR A 629 40.75 74.33 43.10
N ALA A 630 39.72 75.01 42.64
CA ALA A 630 39.44 76.35 43.07
C ALA A 630 39.15 76.27 44.61
N SER A 631 39.88 76.94 45.42
CA SER A 631 39.75 76.83 46.87
C SER A 631 38.32 77.14 47.33
N VAL A 632 37.66 76.14 47.78
CA VAL A 632 36.41 76.28 48.55
C VAL A 632 36.81 76.52 49.99
N ASN A 633 36.26 77.59 50.64
CA ASN A 633 36.42 77.76 52.03
C ASN A 633 35.83 76.57 52.82
N ASN A 634 36.72 75.76 53.39
CA ASN A 634 36.32 74.62 54.21
C ASN A 634 35.74 75.06 55.51
N LEU A 635 34.69 74.47 55.97
CA LEU A 635 34.21 74.47 57.34
C LEU A 635 35.24 73.69 58.16
N GLU A 636 36.26 74.39 58.68
CA GLU A 636 37.24 73.72 59.52
C GLU A 636 36.59 73.40 60.89
N SER A 637 36.59 72.10 61.23
CA SER A 637 36.21 71.46 62.47
C SER A 637 34.80 70.82 62.63
N VAL A 638 34.09 70.52 61.57
CA VAL A 638 32.86 69.72 61.68
C VAL A 638 33.15 68.25 61.41
N ASN A 639 32.96 67.38 62.40
CA ASN A 639 33.04 65.95 62.21
C ASN A 639 31.69 65.41 61.63
N ILE A 640 31.70 64.92 60.44
CA ILE A 640 30.53 64.34 59.78
C ILE A 640 30.63 62.82 59.87
N ASN A 641 29.62 62.17 60.45
CA ASN A 641 29.49 60.70 60.38
C ASN A 641 28.24 60.34 59.59
N VAL A 642 28.41 59.37 58.70
CA VAL A 642 27.33 58.83 57.86
C VAL A 642 27.26 57.34 58.10
N PHE A 643 26.11 56.82 58.54
CA PHE A 643 25.97 55.42 58.89
C PHE A 643 24.51 54.89 58.61
N PRO A 644 24.33 53.68 58.16
CA PRO A 644 25.38 52.84 57.52
C PRO A 644 25.92 53.48 56.26
N ASN A 645 27.18 53.24 55.93
CA ASN A 645 27.81 53.62 54.69
C ASN A 645 28.86 52.55 54.34
N PRO A 646 28.63 51.69 53.28
CA PRO A 646 27.45 51.71 52.38
C PRO A 646 26.10 51.39 53.08
N THR A 647 25.02 51.87 52.46
CA THR A 647 23.65 51.59 52.84
C THR A 647 22.84 50.96 51.71
N SER A 648 21.68 50.36 51.98
CA SER A 648 20.78 49.81 50.96
C SER A 648 19.70 50.77 50.47
N ASP A 649 19.35 51.80 51.35
CA ASP A 649 18.23 52.68 51.06
C ASP A 649 18.31 54.06 51.73
N TYR A 650 18.76 54.13 52.98
CA TYR A 650 18.90 55.39 53.72
C TYR A 650 20.12 55.37 54.61
N ALA A 651 20.68 56.56 54.95
CA ALA A 651 21.76 56.74 55.88
C ALA A 651 21.42 57.86 56.84
N THR A 652 21.85 57.72 58.09
CA THR A 652 21.79 58.77 59.06
C THR A 652 23.09 59.54 59.04
N VAL A 653 23.00 60.84 58.86
CA VAL A 653 24.11 61.80 58.90
C VAL A 653 24.09 62.50 60.25
N THR A 654 25.22 62.49 60.93
CA THR A 654 25.37 63.25 62.22
C THR A 654 26.59 64.14 62.20
N TRP A 655 26.53 65.26 62.83
CA TRP A 655 27.64 66.23 62.93
C TRP A 655 27.72 66.87 64.31
N ASP A 656 28.84 67.45 64.68
CA ASP A 656 29.15 67.91 65.98
C ASP A 656 29.17 69.47 66.15
N ASN A 657 28.76 70.20 65.11
CA ASN A 657 28.74 71.67 65.13
C ASN A 657 27.33 72.21 64.90
N ASN A 658 26.82 73.04 65.77
CA ASN A 658 25.49 73.65 65.70
C ASN A 658 25.42 74.86 64.75
N GLU A 659 26.48 75.23 64.05
CA GLU A 659 26.51 76.28 63.04
C GLU A 659 26.07 75.83 61.66
N VAL A 660 25.88 74.52 61.43
CA VAL A 660 25.36 73.94 60.16
C VAL A 660 23.89 74.31 60.03
N THR A 661 23.54 74.94 58.92
CA THR A 661 22.17 75.41 58.65
C THR A 661 21.50 74.67 57.49
N ASN A 662 22.30 74.08 56.57
CA ASN A 662 21.76 73.38 55.43
C ASN A 662 22.55 72.08 55.14
N LEU A 663 21.80 71.04 54.73
CA LEU A 663 22.34 69.78 54.28
C LEU A 663 21.82 69.53 52.85
N THR A 664 22.75 69.25 51.93
CA THR A 664 22.37 68.77 50.56
C THR A 664 22.99 67.42 50.32
N VAL A 665 22.21 66.54 49.65
CA VAL A 665 22.69 65.27 49.07
C VAL A 665 22.79 65.50 47.62
N VAL A 666 23.96 65.21 47.04
CA VAL A 666 24.24 65.41 45.57
C VAL A 666 24.64 64.07 45.05
N ASN A 667 24.13 63.70 43.86
CA ASN A 667 24.55 62.47 43.11
C ASN A 667 25.92 62.70 42.46
N ALA A 668 26.50 61.64 41.87
CA ALA A 668 27.82 61.72 41.25
C ALA A 668 27.87 62.68 39.99
N ASN A 669 26.72 63.06 39.45
CA ASN A 669 26.61 64.02 38.38
C ASN A 669 26.47 65.48 38.85
N GLY A 670 26.55 65.72 40.12
CA GLY A 670 26.43 67.07 40.75
C GLY A 670 24.99 67.59 40.91
N GLN A 671 23.99 66.73 40.72
CA GLN A 671 22.59 67.10 40.90
C GLN A 671 22.19 66.94 42.35
N VAL A 672 21.54 67.94 42.91
CA VAL A 672 20.99 67.88 44.24
C VAL A 672 19.75 66.98 44.25
N VAL A 673 19.80 65.88 44.98
CA VAL A 673 18.70 64.94 45.16
C VAL A 673 17.91 65.12 46.43
N GLU A 674 18.56 65.62 47.45
CA GLU A 674 17.91 66.07 48.68
C GLU A 674 18.47 67.42 49.14
N ASN A 675 17.63 68.27 49.74
CA ASN A 675 18.02 69.52 50.37
C ASN A 675 17.15 69.71 51.58
N ALA A 676 17.80 69.96 52.76
CA ALA A 676 17.14 70.15 54.01
C ALA A 676 17.76 71.30 54.82
N ASP A 677 16.90 72.16 55.36
CA ASP A 677 17.30 73.11 56.40
C ASP A 677 17.42 72.36 57.73
N VAL A 678 18.60 72.38 58.30
CA VAL A 678 18.92 71.60 59.52
C VAL A 678 19.30 72.46 60.71
N ASP A 679 18.80 73.68 60.73
CA ASP A 679 19.07 74.67 61.77
C ASP A 679 18.68 74.09 63.13
N LEU A 680 19.65 74.14 64.09
CA LEU A 680 19.51 73.60 65.45
C LEU A 680 19.32 72.06 65.53
N GLN A 681 19.57 71.30 64.47
CA GLN A 681 19.60 69.84 64.46
C GLN A 681 21.03 69.35 64.28
N ASN A 682 21.42 68.22 64.91
CA ASN A 682 22.75 67.63 64.74
C ASN A 682 22.67 66.22 64.02
N ASN A 683 21.55 65.92 63.40
CA ASN A 683 21.38 64.72 62.64
C ASN A 683 20.31 64.88 61.55
N TYR A 684 20.46 64.13 60.51
CA TYR A 684 19.52 64.01 59.37
C TYR A 684 19.52 62.60 58.88
N THR A 685 18.37 62.08 58.48
CA THR A 685 18.26 60.78 57.84
C THR A 685 17.85 61.01 56.38
N THR A 686 18.66 60.54 55.44
CA THR A 686 18.36 60.62 54.00
C THR A 686 17.09 59.87 53.69
N GLN A 687 16.33 60.31 52.68
CA GLN A 687 15.18 59.60 52.18
C GLN A 687 15.65 58.51 51.25
N ASN A 688 14.75 57.60 50.78
CA ASN A 688 15.07 56.50 49.88
C ASN A 688 15.89 56.94 48.63
N LEU A 689 17.19 56.68 48.70
CA LEU A 689 18.12 56.96 47.62
C LEU A 689 18.27 55.72 46.77
N ASN A 690 18.30 55.87 45.45
CA ASN A 690 18.62 54.78 44.54
C ASN A 690 20.09 54.35 44.70
N ALA A 691 20.39 53.08 44.29
CA ALA A 691 21.77 52.63 44.32
C ALA A 691 22.68 53.61 43.54
N GLY A 692 23.78 53.98 44.11
CA GLY A 692 24.69 54.98 43.55
C GLY A 692 25.60 55.65 44.56
N MET A 693 26.49 56.50 44.09
CA MET A 693 27.38 57.32 44.93
C MET A 693 26.79 58.71 45.07
N TYR A 694 26.78 59.15 46.29
CA TYR A 694 26.27 60.50 46.75
C TYR A 694 27.28 61.22 47.57
N PHE A 695 27.19 62.54 47.53
CA PHE A 695 27.95 63.45 48.40
C PHE A 695 26.99 64.23 49.30
N ILE A 696 27.24 64.16 50.59
CA ILE A 696 26.50 64.91 51.64
C ILE A 696 27.30 66.14 51.92
N ASN A 697 26.75 67.30 51.59
CA ASN A 697 27.35 68.59 51.86
C ASN A 697 26.62 69.27 53.04
N LEU A 698 27.33 69.59 54.08
CA LEU A 698 26.85 70.42 55.18
C LEU A 698 27.33 71.85 54.99
N THR A 699 26.44 72.84 55.14
CA THR A 699 26.74 74.21 54.85
C THR A 699 26.34 75.07 56.08
N ASP A 700 27.23 76.03 56.52
CA ASP A 700 26.94 76.99 57.59
C ASP A 700 26.34 78.29 57.03
N ASN A 701 25.99 79.26 57.96
CA ASN A 701 25.46 80.56 57.61
C ASN A 701 26.45 81.46 56.80
N ASN A 702 27.74 81.12 56.76
CA ASN A 702 28.77 81.86 56.04
C ASN A 702 29.09 81.23 54.68
N ASN A 703 28.26 80.21 54.19
CA ASN A 703 28.45 79.37 52.98
C ASN A 703 29.74 78.56 52.96
N ASN A 704 30.34 78.25 54.15
CA ASN A 704 31.41 77.26 54.20
C ASN A 704 30.78 75.89 54.22
N THR A 705 31.39 75.00 53.44
CA THR A 705 30.85 73.61 53.24
C THR A 705 31.85 72.58 53.72
N ASN A 706 31.31 71.43 54.24
CA ASN A 706 32.06 70.20 54.44
C ASN A 706 31.29 69.03 53.81
N THR A 707 32.03 68.17 53.15
CA THR A 707 31.45 67.10 52.27
C THR A 707 31.84 65.76 52.82
N LYS A 708 30.89 64.81 52.83
CA LYS A 708 31.10 63.37 53.08
C LYS A 708 30.45 62.47 52.03
N LYS A 709 31.15 61.43 51.58
CA LYS A 709 30.67 60.45 50.62
C LYS A 709 29.68 59.48 51.27
N LEU A 710 28.59 59.16 50.57
CA LEU A 710 27.65 58.11 50.87
C LEU A 710 27.55 57.17 49.70
N ILE A 711 27.62 55.88 49.95
CA ILE A 711 27.37 54.77 48.91
C ILE A 711 26.08 54.12 49.31
N VAL A 712 25.16 54.05 48.34
CA VAL A 712 23.91 53.27 48.36
C VAL A 712 24.03 52.11 47.45
N ARG A 713 23.82 50.86 47.94
CA ARG A 713 23.96 49.60 47.18
C ARG A 713 22.62 48.93 46.82
#